data_aa1b381e7fdadd01a5db349f87603311
#
_entry.id   aa1b381e7fdadd01a5db349f87603311
#
_cell.length_a   1.000
_cell.length_b   1.000
_cell.length_c   1.000
_cell.angle_alpha   90.00
_cell.angle_beta   90.00
_cell.angle_gamma   90.00
#
_symmetry.space_group_name_H-M   'P 1'
#
loop_
_entity.id
_entity.type
_entity.pdbx_description
1 polymer ?
#
loop_
_entity_poly.entity_id
_entity_poly.type
_entity_poly.pdbx_seq_one_letter_code
_entity_poly.pdbx_strand_id
1 'polypeptide(L)'
;MNLLLAILGIGFLIFVHELGHFLAAKFVGVRVDTFAVGFQPTIFGWKARLLAFKYGETEYVIGLVPLGGYVKMAGEEPGEERSDSDDEFHKKPIPGRLLILVAGATMNLIFGFLLFILAFTVGVKQQAAVVGSATAQGPAWTAGIQSGDLIKKVNGEAWNDYSNVATAIALSGGSQPVTLTIERDEYIRQFSIDPSWDSDAGRYRIGIVPAISDLIVSVAPDSLAEAVGLQAGDRLRGARLSIPELKATASIASGLSPDRTLYSLWTLRNATVSGKLSLDILRGDESLVATIDLTPPATTDESVSPQSSRGIGVLPRSRTVMAIQPGSAAADLFRVGEEIVSIRNLETQETQSVEIFDLLTIGMVAGDSDAELLLTSRDMKNTARVNAEQLRRWLDEELLIGSGTRTVVQVGDEARQLGIDVGAEILAIGGQLVGAGDYIDEEFTEGTEIRWIDAANNPAVHESALFRKNSPPLGLVLGTPARIGRVLFGSPAQEAGLTGGCTIDDVNGIRIDHWSDLVGAIDSNDKSSEITFTDPSGQQRQMSVTARTLMEPLGIMMSALQFTEKHAMTEAVVQGARQSWIWGGRIFLTLKALFSGDVHSKNLNGPVGIVDLGRKVSEVGLGNLFFLLALISINLGVFNLLPFPILDGGHIFFLTIEGIRGRPVPERIQQSVHMVAFLLLISLALFVTYNDLLRLR
;
A
#
# COMPACT_ATOMS: atom_id res chain seq x y z
N MET A 1 25.53 -4.14 12.56
CA MET A 1 25.31 -5.52 13.07
C MET A 1 24.20 -6.23 12.28
N ASN A 2 23.07 -5.61 12.09
CA ASN A 2 21.89 -6.25 11.46
C ASN A 2 22.09 -6.67 9.99
N LEU A 3 22.78 -5.87 9.20
CA LEU A 3 23.14 -6.23 7.81
C LEU A 3 24.04 -7.48 7.75
N LEU A 4 25.02 -7.57 8.66
CA LEU A 4 25.91 -8.72 8.74
C LEU A 4 25.15 -10.01 9.10
N LEU A 5 24.20 -9.92 10.05
CA LEU A 5 23.34 -11.06 10.42
C LEU A 5 22.48 -11.54 9.25
N ALA A 6 21.93 -10.61 8.45
CA ALA A 6 21.13 -10.96 7.26
C ALA A 6 22.00 -11.69 6.21
N ILE A 7 23.19 -11.16 5.91
CA ILE A 7 24.14 -11.75 4.93
C ILE A 7 24.61 -13.13 5.40
N LEU A 8 25.00 -13.26 6.67
CA LEU A 8 25.42 -14.54 7.25
C LEU A 8 24.26 -15.56 7.27
N GLY A 9 23.04 -15.13 7.57
CA GLY A 9 21.85 -15.96 7.52
C GLY A 9 21.62 -16.55 6.13
N ILE A 10 21.63 -15.70 5.09
CA ILE A 10 21.47 -16.15 3.70
C ILE A 10 22.61 -17.09 3.29
N GLY A 11 23.85 -16.74 3.62
CA GLY A 11 25.00 -17.60 3.35
C GLY A 11 24.89 -18.96 4.03
N PHE A 12 24.32 -18.99 5.24
CA PHE A 12 24.09 -20.24 5.97
C PHE A 12 23.01 -21.12 5.31
N LEU A 13 21.96 -20.52 4.72
CA LEU A 13 20.95 -21.29 3.97
C LEU A 13 21.56 -22.00 2.74
N ILE A 14 22.48 -21.33 2.05
CA ILE A 14 23.19 -21.93 0.91
C ILE A 14 24.10 -23.04 1.40
N PHE A 15 24.80 -22.81 2.51
CA PHE A 15 25.61 -23.87 3.13
C PHE A 15 24.81 -25.14 3.47
N VAL A 16 23.58 -24.97 4.03
CA VAL A 16 22.69 -26.09 4.35
C VAL A 16 22.27 -26.85 3.09
N HIS A 17 22.02 -26.15 2.00
CA HIS A 17 21.71 -26.73 0.70
C HIS A 17 22.86 -27.60 0.19
N GLU A 18 24.08 -27.04 0.13
CA GLU A 18 25.28 -27.74 -0.30
C GLU A 18 25.62 -28.92 0.62
N LEU A 19 25.37 -28.77 1.92
CA LEU A 19 25.53 -29.85 2.89
C LEU A 19 24.64 -31.06 2.57
N GLY A 20 23.42 -30.81 2.07
CA GLY A 20 22.51 -31.85 1.59
C GLY A 20 23.12 -32.69 0.48
N HIS A 21 23.64 -32.06 -0.57
CA HIS A 21 24.32 -32.72 -1.68
C HIS A 21 25.56 -33.47 -1.18
N PHE A 22 26.39 -32.86 -0.33
CA PHE A 22 27.58 -33.44 0.22
C PHE A 22 27.28 -34.72 1.00
N LEU A 23 26.33 -34.68 1.93
CA LEU A 23 25.98 -35.86 2.75
C LEU A 23 25.42 -37.00 1.90
N ALA A 24 24.57 -36.69 0.93
CA ALA A 24 23.99 -37.68 0.02
C ALA A 24 25.07 -38.27 -0.91
N ALA A 25 25.98 -37.45 -1.44
CA ALA A 25 27.11 -37.93 -2.27
C ALA A 25 28.00 -38.91 -1.49
N LYS A 26 28.36 -38.57 -0.25
CA LYS A 26 29.15 -39.49 0.64
C LYS A 26 28.35 -40.76 0.95
N PHE A 27 27.05 -40.68 1.20
CA PHE A 27 26.20 -41.84 1.46
C PHE A 27 26.12 -42.78 0.25
N VAL A 28 26.02 -42.23 -0.99
CA VAL A 28 25.99 -43.03 -2.21
C VAL A 28 27.38 -43.51 -2.63
N GLY A 29 28.44 -43.01 -2.00
CA GLY A 29 29.83 -43.35 -2.30
C GLY A 29 30.35 -42.62 -3.55
N VAL A 30 29.93 -41.39 -3.78
CA VAL A 30 30.52 -40.47 -4.77
C VAL A 30 31.66 -39.68 -4.12
N ARG A 31 32.80 -39.61 -4.82
CA ARG A 31 33.94 -38.81 -4.37
C ARG A 31 33.60 -37.31 -4.48
N VAL A 32 33.78 -36.59 -3.38
CA VAL A 32 33.66 -35.13 -3.34
C VAL A 32 35.06 -34.52 -3.28
N ASP A 33 35.44 -33.85 -4.33
CA ASP A 33 36.76 -33.22 -4.44
C ASP A 33 36.83 -31.92 -3.65
N THR A 34 35.76 -31.09 -3.68
CA THR A 34 35.71 -29.80 -2.95
C THR A 34 34.33 -29.58 -2.34
N PHE A 35 34.32 -29.15 -1.09
CA PHE A 35 33.16 -28.62 -0.39
C PHE A 35 33.45 -27.17 0.00
N ALA A 36 32.80 -26.23 -0.67
CA ALA A 36 33.05 -24.81 -0.50
C ALA A 36 31.82 -24.05 0.03
N VAL A 37 32.05 -23.26 1.09
CA VAL A 37 31.10 -22.33 1.67
C VAL A 37 31.55 -20.91 1.33
N GLY A 38 30.72 -20.15 0.64
CA GLY A 38 31.09 -18.84 0.11
C GLY A 38 31.83 -18.93 -1.22
N PHE A 39 31.78 -17.83 -1.94
CA PHE A 39 32.39 -17.72 -3.26
C PHE A 39 33.88 -17.33 -3.17
N GLN A 40 34.69 -17.90 -4.04
CA GLN A 40 36.14 -17.68 -4.12
C GLN A 40 36.51 -16.95 -5.41
N PRO A 41 36.36 -15.60 -5.47
CA PRO A 41 36.76 -14.88 -6.66
C PRO A 41 38.28 -15.05 -6.90
N THR A 42 38.66 -15.25 -8.17
CA THR A 42 40.05 -15.24 -8.56
C THR A 42 40.47 -13.79 -8.79
N ILE A 43 41.33 -13.28 -7.90
CA ILE A 43 41.87 -11.92 -7.96
C ILE A 43 43.36 -12.03 -8.30
N PHE A 44 43.77 -11.47 -9.43
CA PHE A 44 45.16 -11.53 -9.94
C PHE A 44 45.74 -12.96 -9.96
N GLY A 45 44.95 -13.97 -10.32
CA GLY A 45 45.37 -15.38 -10.38
C GLY A 45 45.35 -16.12 -9.04
N TRP A 46 45.02 -15.46 -7.94
CA TRP A 46 44.90 -16.06 -6.61
C TRP A 46 43.43 -16.25 -6.24
N LYS A 47 43.09 -17.46 -5.78
CA LYS A 47 41.74 -17.73 -5.26
C LYS A 47 41.59 -17.05 -3.88
N ALA A 48 40.71 -16.08 -3.78
CA ALA A 48 40.42 -15.36 -2.54
C ALA A 48 39.62 -16.28 -1.58
N ARG A 49 40.26 -16.82 -0.59
CA ARG A 49 39.67 -17.74 0.41
C ARG A 49 40.16 -17.38 1.82
N LEU A 50 39.25 -17.49 2.80
CA LEU A 50 39.55 -17.24 4.21
C LEU A 50 40.22 -18.41 4.85
N LEU A 51 39.79 -19.65 4.52
CA LEU A 51 40.32 -20.90 5.05
C LEU A 51 40.20 -21.97 3.98
N ALA A 52 41.22 -22.84 3.91
CA ALA A 52 41.14 -24.09 3.16
C ALA A 52 41.97 -25.17 3.86
N PHE A 53 41.38 -26.34 4.01
CA PHE A 53 42.07 -27.51 4.55
C PHE A 53 41.57 -28.79 3.88
N LYS A 54 42.41 -29.78 3.77
CA LYS A 54 42.07 -31.08 3.19
C LYS A 54 41.86 -32.12 4.29
N TYR A 55 40.74 -32.81 4.25
CA TYR A 55 40.49 -33.95 5.12
C TYR A 55 39.97 -35.13 4.30
N GLY A 56 40.72 -36.24 4.35
CA GLY A 56 40.48 -37.35 3.44
C GLY A 56 40.69 -36.95 1.98
N GLU A 57 39.73 -37.25 1.15
CA GLU A 57 39.74 -36.91 -0.30
C GLU A 57 39.19 -35.49 -0.59
N THR A 58 38.49 -34.87 0.36
CA THR A 58 37.77 -33.62 0.18
C THR A 58 38.59 -32.42 0.65
N GLU A 59 38.66 -31.35 -0.18
CA GLU A 59 39.15 -30.02 0.22
C GLU A 59 37.95 -29.22 0.74
N TYR A 60 38.00 -28.77 2.01
CA TYR A 60 37.02 -27.89 2.64
C TYR A 60 37.48 -26.44 2.53
N VAL A 61 36.64 -25.58 2.01
CA VAL A 61 37.01 -24.20 1.74
C VAL A 61 35.98 -23.22 2.28
N ILE A 62 36.44 -22.14 2.92
CA ILE A 62 35.65 -20.96 3.24
C ILE A 62 36.09 -19.84 2.31
N GLY A 63 35.20 -19.43 1.40
CA GLY A 63 35.43 -18.35 0.46
C GLY A 63 35.42 -16.98 1.13
N LEU A 64 35.99 -15.97 0.45
CA LEU A 64 36.03 -14.59 0.95
C LEU A 64 34.64 -13.92 0.93
N VAL A 65 33.82 -14.24 -0.07
CA VAL A 65 32.47 -13.69 -0.20
C VAL A 65 31.49 -14.66 0.45
N PRO A 66 30.79 -14.29 1.56
CA PRO A 66 29.92 -15.21 2.31
C PRO A 66 28.56 -15.42 1.60
N LEU A 67 28.54 -15.42 0.28
CA LEU A 67 27.38 -15.67 -0.57
C LEU A 67 27.72 -16.80 -1.54
N GLY A 68 26.84 -17.80 -1.59
CA GLY A 68 27.06 -18.98 -2.43
C GLY A 68 27.79 -20.12 -1.71
N GLY A 69 28.02 -21.18 -2.45
CA GLY A 69 28.72 -22.39 -2.08
C GLY A 69 28.68 -23.33 -3.27
N TYR A 70 29.43 -24.41 -3.20
CA TYR A 70 29.33 -25.50 -4.16
C TYR A 70 29.96 -26.78 -3.60
N VAL A 71 29.41 -27.87 -4.08
CA VAL A 71 30.00 -29.23 -3.89
C VAL A 71 30.52 -29.69 -5.23
N LYS A 72 31.81 -29.86 -5.38
CA LYS A 72 32.38 -30.45 -6.59
C LYS A 72 32.47 -31.95 -6.44
N MET A 73 31.66 -32.68 -7.17
CA MET A 73 31.65 -34.15 -7.21
C MET A 73 32.44 -34.66 -8.43
N ALA A 74 33.16 -35.73 -8.27
CA ALA A 74 33.89 -36.34 -9.39
C ALA A 74 32.93 -36.83 -10.47
N GLY A 75 33.21 -36.49 -11.73
CA GLY A 75 32.43 -36.90 -12.89
C GLY A 75 31.04 -36.28 -13.00
N GLU A 76 30.78 -35.11 -12.37
CA GLU A 76 29.53 -34.37 -12.45
C GLU A 76 29.51 -33.41 -13.64
N GLU A 77 30.62 -32.70 -13.89
CA GLU A 77 30.65 -31.66 -14.94
C GLU A 77 30.74 -32.28 -16.34
N PRO A 78 29.94 -31.82 -17.30
CA PRO A 78 30.05 -32.21 -18.71
C PRO A 78 31.40 -31.73 -19.29
N GLY A 79 32.20 -32.68 -19.78
CA GLY A 79 33.50 -32.40 -20.38
C GLY A 79 34.72 -32.57 -19.43
N GLU A 80 34.52 -32.97 -18.20
CA GLU A 80 35.59 -33.42 -17.29
C GLU A 80 36.20 -34.70 -17.82
N GLU A 81 37.54 -34.85 -17.70
CA GLU A 81 38.22 -36.11 -18.04
C GLU A 81 37.68 -37.24 -17.15
N ARG A 82 36.94 -38.15 -17.78
CA ARG A 82 36.37 -39.30 -17.09
C ARG A 82 37.47 -40.33 -16.76
N SER A 83 37.70 -40.53 -15.49
CA SER A 83 38.68 -41.53 -15.03
C SER A 83 38.18 -42.96 -15.02
N ASP A 84 36.91 -43.17 -15.34
CA ASP A 84 36.17 -44.45 -15.29
C ASP A 84 36.16 -45.12 -13.91
N SER A 85 36.38 -44.34 -12.86
CA SER A 85 36.35 -44.82 -11.47
C SER A 85 34.91 -45.02 -10.98
N ASP A 86 34.69 -46.06 -10.16
CA ASP A 86 33.35 -46.37 -9.63
C ASP A 86 32.83 -45.34 -8.62
N ASP A 87 33.63 -44.39 -8.19
CA ASP A 87 33.31 -43.33 -7.25
C ASP A 87 32.83 -42.03 -7.97
N GLU A 88 32.72 -42.05 -9.31
CA GLU A 88 32.22 -40.93 -10.08
C GLU A 88 30.70 -40.89 -10.12
N PHE A 89 30.13 -39.64 -10.14
CA PHE A 89 28.69 -39.39 -10.12
C PHE A 89 27.93 -40.11 -11.27
N HIS A 90 28.44 -40.01 -12.50
CA HIS A 90 27.80 -40.60 -13.66
C HIS A 90 27.79 -42.15 -13.66
N LYS A 91 28.68 -42.81 -12.90
CA LYS A 91 28.71 -44.28 -12.74
C LYS A 91 27.65 -44.80 -11.77
N LYS A 92 27.08 -43.91 -10.94
CA LYS A 92 26.08 -44.34 -9.96
C LYS A 92 24.73 -44.63 -10.63
N PRO A 93 23.96 -45.58 -10.08
CA PRO A 93 22.62 -45.85 -10.59
C PRO A 93 21.72 -44.64 -10.45
N ILE A 94 20.71 -44.51 -11.36
CA ILE A 94 19.77 -43.38 -11.42
C ILE A 94 19.18 -43.02 -10.04
N PRO A 95 18.71 -43.97 -9.19
CA PRO A 95 18.19 -43.63 -7.86
C PRO A 95 19.23 -43.00 -6.95
N GLY A 96 20.50 -43.40 -7.02
CA GLY A 96 21.57 -42.77 -6.24
C GLY A 96 21.85 -41.33 -6.69
N ARG A 97 21.93 -41.10 -7.99
CA ARG A 97 22.07 -39.73 -8.57
C ARG A 97 20.87 -38.84 -8.22
N LEU A 98 19.65 -39.40 -8.30
CA LEU A 98 18.44 -38.69 -7.93
C LEU A 98 18.45 -38.31 -6.44
N LEU A 99 18.87 -39.22 -5.55
CA LEU A 99 18.96 -38.93 -4.12
C LEU A 99 19.93 -37.78 -3.84
N ILE A 100 21.06 -37.71 -4.53
CA ILE A 100 22.02 -36.62 -4.38
C ILE A 100 21.37 -35.27 -4.83
N LEU A 101 20.75 -35.23 -5.99
CA LEU A 101 20.14 -34.00 -6.55
C LEU A 101 18.96 -33.49 -5.69
N VAL A 102 18.15 -34.38 -5.13
CA VAL A 102 17.01 -34.00 -4.28
C VAL A 102 17.46 -33.58 -2.88
N ALA A 103 18.60 -34.05 -2.42
CA ALA A 103 19.07 -33.87 -1.03
C ALA A 103 19.30 -32.39 -0.67
N GLY A 104 19.84 -31.57 -1.58
CA GLY A 104 20.06 -30.15 -1.35
C GLY A 104 18.74 -29.43 -1.08
N ALA A 105 17.77 -29.60 -1.96
CA ALA A 105 16.44 -29.03 -1.82
C ALA A 105 15.73 -29.56 -0.55
N THR A 106 15.82 -30.85 -0.26
CA THR A 106 15.25 -31.47 0.94
C THR A 106 15.82 -30.88 2.23
N MET A 107 17.14 -30.66 2.28
CA MET A 107 17.78 -30.03 3.43
C MET A 107 17.26 -28.62 3.66
N ASN A 108 17.03 -27.84 2.61
CA ASN A 108 16.42 -26.52 2.74
C ASN A 108 14.97 -26.58 3.27
N LEU A 109 14.17 -27.55 2.83
CA LEU A 109 12.81 -27.75 3.35
C LEU A 109 12.83 -28.13 4.83
N ILE A 110 13.69 -29.06 5.22
CA ILE A 110 13.86 -29.49 6.62
C ILE A 110 14.33 -28.30 7.47
N PHE A 111 15.35 -27.60 7.00
CA PHE A 111 15.92 -26.48 7.75
C PHE A 111 14.95 -25.29 7.85
N GLY A 112 14.21 -24.97 6.78
CA GLY A 112 13.15 -23.99 6.81
C GLY A 112 12.06 -24.31 7.83
N PHE A 113 11.65 -25.59 7.90
CA PHE A 113 10.73 -26.07 8.94
C PHE A 113 11.30 -25.88 10.36
N LEU A 114 12.58 -26.23 10.60
CA LEU A 114 13.23 -26.03 11.90
C LEU A 114 13.34 -24.54 12.26
N LEU A 115 13.63 -23.68 11.29
CA LEU A 115 13.65 -22.23 11.49
C LEU A 115 12.28 -21.67 11.82
N PHE A 116 11.18 -22.17 11.23
CA PHE A 116 9.82 -21.77 11.63
C PHE A 116 9.53 -22.17 13.07
N ILE A 117 9.90 -23.38 13.50
CA ILE A 117 9.75 -23.80 14.90
C ILE A 117 10.50 -22.82 15.82
N LEU A 118 11.75 -22.50 15.47
CA LEU A 118 12.56 -21.57 16.26
C LEU A 118 11.95 -20.16 16.27
N ALA A 119 11.45 -19.69 15.14
CA ALA A 119 10.78 -18.38 15.03
C ALA A 119 9.59 -18.30 15.97
N PHE A 120 8.70 -19.28 15.95
CA PHE A 120 7.49 -19.29 16.79
C PHE A 120 7.78 -19.55 18.27
N THR A 121 8.86 -20.21 18.62
CA THR A 121 9.27 -20.35 20.04
C THR A 121 9.88 -19.09 20.60
N VAL A 122 10.64 -18.33 19.79
CA VAL A 122 11.18 -17.02 20.16
C VAL A 122 10.09 -15.98 20.20
N GLY A 123 9.17 -16.01 19.23
CA GLY A 123 8.06 -15.08 19.03
C GLY A 123 8.27 -14.22 17.79
N VAL A 124 7.26 -14.23 16.92
CA VAL A 124 7.22 -13.47 15.67
C VAL A 124 6.27 -12.31 15.83
N LYS A 125 6.75 -11.10 15.61
CA LYS A 125 5.88 -9.91 15.53
C LYS A 125 5.21 -9.90 14.16
N GLN A 126 3.88 -9.91 14.18
CA GLN A 126 3.04 -9.90 12.99
C GLN A 126 2.08 -8.73 13.03
N GLN A 127 1.71 -8.21 11.87
CA GLN A 127 0.70 -7.19 11.74
C GLN A 127 -0.68 -7.82 11.91
N ALA A 128 -1.47 -7.29 12.84
CA ALA A 128 -2.81 -7.84 13.09
C ALA A 128 -3.71 -7.76 11.84
N ALA A 129 -4.49 -8.80 11.62
CA ALA A 129 -5.46 -8.85 10.51
C ALA A 129 -6.72 -8.04 10.85
N VAL A 130 -6.53 -6.83 11.38
CA VAL A 130 -7.60 -5.88 11.71
C VAL A 130 -7.65 -4.81 10.62
N VAL A 131 -8.85 -4.50 10.18
CA VAL A 131 -9.10 -3.42 9.22
C VAL A 131 -8.95 -2.08 9.94
N GLY A 132 -8.02 -1.24 9.49
CA GLY A 132 -7.87 0.13 9.93
C GLY A 132 -8.87 1.04 9.22
N SER A 133 -8.92 0.93 7.89
CA SER A 133 -9.93 1.62 7.08
C SER A 133 -10.22 0.85 5.81
N ALA A 134 -11.40 1.08 5.24
CA ALA A 134 -11.73 0.70 3.88
C ALA A 134 -11.72 1.95 3.00
N THR A 135 -11.08 1.85 1.83
CA THR A 135 -11.04 2.95 0.86
C THR A 135 -12.46 3.27 0.41
N ALA A 136 -12.88 4.52 0.57
CA ALA A 136 -14.22 4.96 0.19
C ALA A 136 -14.52 4.61 -1.28
N GLN A 137 -15.73 4.10 -1.53
CA GLN A 137 -16.17 3.54 -2.82
C GLN A 137 -15.40 2.31 -3.31
N GLY A 138 -14.38 1.85 -2.59
CA GLY A 138 -13.68 0.60 -2.90
C GLY A 138 -14.54 -0.64 -2.63
N PRO A 139 -14.13 -1.81 -3.15
CA PRO A 139 -14.89 -3.05 -3.04
C PRO A 139 -15.26 -3.44 -1.60
N ALA A 140 -14.31 -3.34 -0.66
CA ALA A 140 -14.56 -3.66 0.74
C ALA A 140 -15.52 -2.66 1.42
N TRP A 141 -15.36 -1.35 1.12
CA TRP A 141 -16.23 -0.31 1.66
C TRP A 141 -17.67 -0.49 1.17
N THR A 142 -17.85 -0.76 -0.13
CA THR A 142 -19.16 -1.01 -0.74
C THR A 142 -19.82 -2.28 -0.18
N ALA A 143 -19.01 -3.29 0.16
CA ALA A 143 -19.51 -4.50 0.84
C ALA A 143 -19.89 -4.28 2.31
N GLY A 144 -19.57 -3.12 2.90
CA GLY A 144 -19.86 -2.80 4.31
C GLY A 144 -18.78 -3.24 5.30
N ILE A 145 -17.54 -3.43 4.86
CA ILE A 145 -16.38 -3.63 5.75
C ILE A 145 -16.08 -2.31 6.48
N GLN A 146 -15.84 -2.39 7.78
CA GLN A 146 -15.62 -1.24 8.65
C GLN A 146 -14.26 -1.29 9.35
N SER A 147 -13.83 -0.12 9.85
CA SER A 147 -12.68 -0.02 10.75
C SER A 147 -12.93 -0.86 12.01
N GLY A 148 -11.91 -1.58 12.46
CA GLY A 148 -11.99 -2.47 13.61
C GLY A 148 -12.39 -3.93 13.27
N ASP A 149 -12.86 -4.23 12.06
CA ASP A 149 -13.17 -5.60 11.66
C ASP A 149 -11.94 -6.50 11.76
N LEU A 150 -12.03 -7.60 12.50
CA LEU A 150 -10.98 -8.59 12.58
C LEU A 150 -11.18 -9.68 11.53
N ILE A 151 -10.31 -9.75 10.56
CA ILE A 151 -10.37 -10.76 9.50
C ILE A 151 -9.89 -12.11 10.05
N LYS A 152 -10.78 -13.09 10.06
CA LYS A 152 -10.51 -14.47 10.55
C LYS A 152 -10.15 -15.43 9.43
N LYS A 153 -10.83 -15.29 8.25
CA LYS A 153 -10.64 -16.20 7.12
C LYS A 153 -10.75 -15.44 5.79
N VAL A 154 -9.99 -15.92 4.81
CA VAL A 154 -10.10 -15.54 3.40
C VAL A 154 -10.32 -16.81 2.60
N ASN A 155 -11.41 -16.90 1.84
CA ASN A 155 -11.81 -18.08 1.05
C ASN A 155 -11.84 -19.39 1.90
N GLY A 156 -12.27 -19.28 3.16
CA GLY A 156 -12.36 -20.40 4.10
C GLY A 156 -11.07 -20.73 4.85
N GLU A 157 -9.91 -20.24 4.41
CA GLU A 157 -8.63 -20.42 5.09
C GLU A 157 -8.43 -19.40 6.20
N ALA A 158 -7.99 -19.85 7.38
CA ALA A 158 -7.77 -18.99 8.54
C ALA A 158 -6.42 -18.26 8.43
N TRP A 159 -6.43 -16.94 8.65
CA TRP A 159 -5.26 -16.07 8.65
C TRP A 159 -5.27 -15.20 9.90
N ASN A 160 -4.12 -15.11 10.57
CA ASN A 160 -3.97 -14.30 11.79
C ASN A 160 -3.27 -12.97 11.53
N ASP A 161 -2.58 -12.83 10.40
CA ASP A 161 -1.82 -11.65 10.05
C ASP A 161 -2.28 -11.02 8.73
N TYR A 162 -2.16 -9.68 8.66
CA TYR A 162 -2.61 -8.89 7.52
C TYR A 162 -1.83 -9.17 6.23
N SER A 163 -0.53 -9.47 6.32
CA SER A 163 0.29 -9.74 5.13
C SER A 163 -0.20 -10.99 4.41
N ASN A 164 -0.58 -12.02 5.16
CA ASN A 164 -1.16 -13.23 4.63
C ASN A 164 -2.55 -12.98 4.02
N VAL A 165 -3.40 -12.17 4.69
CA VAL A 165 -4.69 -11.73 4.15
C VAL A 165 -4.51 -11.02 2.81
N ALA A 166 -3.64 -10.01 2.75
CA ALA A 166 -3.36 -9.25 1.53
C ALA A 166 -2.82 -10.14 0.39
N THR A 167 -1.96 -11.10 0.72
CA THR A 167 -1.42 -12.07 -0.25
C THR A 167 -2.52 -13.01 -0.76
N ALA A 168 -3.37 -13.54 0.11
CA ALA A 168 -4.47 -14.41 -0.28
C ALA A 168 -5.45 -13.69 -1.23
N ILE A 169 -5.73 -12.40 -0.98
CA ILE A 169 -6.55 -11.57 -1.86
C ILE A 169 -5.86 -11.35 -3.21
N ALA A 170 -4.57 -10.97 -3.21
CA ALA A 170 -3.84 -10.72 -4.45
C ALA A 170 -3.73 -11.97 -5.34
N LEU A 171 -3.59 -13.16 -4.74
CA LEU A 171 -3.47 -14.43 -5.44
C LEU A 171 -4.81 -15.06 -5.83
N SER A 172 -5.95 -14.52 -5.37
CA SER A 172 -7.28 -15.03 -5.77
C SER A 172 -7.60 -14.74 -7.25
N GLY A 173 -6.92 -13.76 -7.85
CA GLY A 173 -7.24 -13.26 -9.20
C GLY A 173 -8.56 -12.47 -9.21
N GLY A 174 -8.81 -11.73 -10.28
CA GLY A 174 -10.04 -10.92 -10.41
C GLY A 174 -11.26 -11.66 -10.94
N SER A 175 -11.16 -12.95 -11.19
CA SER A 175 -12.22 -13.71 -11.88
C SER A 175 -13.33 -14.25 -10.98
N GLN A 176 -13.12 -14.22 -9.65
CA GLN A 176 -14.09 -14.69 -8.65
C GLN A 176 -14.07 -13.82 -7.41
N PRO A 177 -15.24 -13.64 -6.74
CA PRO A 177 -15.31 -12.90 -5.50
C PRO A 177 -14.48 -13.57 -4.40
N VAL A 178 -13.88 -12.75 -3.54
CA VAL A 178 -13.18 -13.18 -2.34
C VAL A 178 -14.18 -13.23 -1.19
N THR A 179 -14.28 -14.37 -0.52
CA THR A 179 -15.10 -14.50 0.69
C THR A 179 -14.26 -14.16 1.92
N LEU A 180 -14.61 -13.07 2.62
CA LEU A 180 -14.05 -12.73 3.92
C LEU A 180 -14.96 -13.20 5.04
N THR A 181 -14.39 -13.89 6.03
CA THR A 181 -15.04 -14.12 7.34
C THR A 181 -14.41 -13.17 8.33
N ILE A 182 -15.20 -12.27 8.89
CA ILE A 182 -14.76 -11.28 9.87
C ILE A 182 -15.47 -11.48 11.22
N GLU A 183 -14.84 -10.94 12.27
CA GLU A 183 -15.47 -10.77 13.59
C GLU A 183 -15.64 -9.27 13.84
N ARG A 184 -16.88 -8.86 14.10
CA ARG A 184 -17.28 -7.49 14.46
C ARG A 184 -18.20 -7.56 15.66
N ASP A 185 -17.87 -6.86 16.75
CA ASP A 185 -18.65 -6.86 18.00
C ASP A 185 -18.96 -8.28 18.53
N GLU A 186 -17.95 -9.17 18.47
CA GLU A 186 -18.04 -10.60 18.83
C GLU A 186 -18.92 -11.47 17.90
N TYR A 187 -19.51 -10.89 16.85
CA TYR A 187 -20.29 -11.62 15.86
C TYR A 187 -19.47 -11.96 14.62
N ILE A 188 -19.61 -13.19 14.15
CA ILE A 188 -18.99 -13.63 12.90
C ILE A 188 -19.89 -13.27 11.73
N ARG A 189 -19.33 -12.57 10.75
CA ARG A 189 -20.01 -12.17 9.49
C ARG A 189 -19.21 -12.63 8.29
N GLN A 190 -19.89 -12.85 7.17
CA GLN A 190 -19.26 -13.21 5.90
C GLN A 190 -19.63 -12.17 4.84
N PHE A 191 -18.63 -11.79 4.06
CA PHE A 191 -18.76 -10.84 2.96
C PHE A 191 -18.17 -11.47 1.70
N SER A 192 -18.88 -11.33 0.58
CA SER A 192 -18.41 -11.69 -0.74
C SER A 192 -18.03 -10.40 -1.46
N ILE A 193 -16.76 -10.25 -1.86
CA ILE A 193 -16.20 -8.99 -2.36
C ILE A 193 -15.46 -9.27 -3.66
N ASP A 194 -15.78 -8.54 -4.72
CA ASP A 194 -15.09 -8.61 -6.00
C ASP A 194 -13.81 -7.76 -5.93
N PRO A 195 -12.60 -8.36 -6.04
CA PRO A 195 -11.37 -7.59 -6.03
C PRO A 195 -11.23 -6.72 -7.27
N SER A 196 -10.76 -5.49 -7.12
CA SER A 196 -10.42 -4.61 -8.23
C SER A 196 -8.91 -4.62 -8.52
N TRP A 197 -8.54 -4.40 -9.78
CA TRP A 197 -7.14 -4.24 -10.17
C TRP A 197 -6.63 -2.87 -9.73
N ASP A 198 -5.55 -2.86 -8.99
CA ASP A 198 -4.83 -1.65 -8.60
C ASP A 198 -3.58 -1.51 -9.49
N SER A 199 -3.62 -0.57 -10.44
CA SER A 199 -2.54 -0.33 -11.40
C SER A 199 -1.23 0.12 -10.74
N ASP A 200 -1.31 0.86 -9.65
CA ASP A 200 -0.15 1.39 -8.93
C ASP A 200 0.51 0.29 -8.11
N ALA A 201 -0.30 -0.53 -7.43
CA ALA A 201 0.17 -1.70 -6.72
C ALA A 201 0.48 -2.88 -7.65
N GLY A 202 -0.02 -2.90 -8.90
CA GLY A 202 0.15 -3.97 -9.88
C GLY A 202 -0.37 -5.32 -9.39
N ARG A 203 -1.53 -5.34 -8.72
CA ARG A 203 -2.18 -6.54 -8.16
C ARG A 203 -3.64 -6.29 -7.81
N TYR A 204 -4.40 -7.38 -7.64
CA TYR A 204 -5.76 -7.29 -7.14
C TYR A 204 -5.83 -6.91 -5.66
N ARG A 205 -6.77 -6.02 -5.32
CA ARG A 205 -7.03 -5.53 -3.96
C ARG A 205 -8.53 -5.36 -3.74
N ILE A 206 -8.93 -5.30 -2.47
CA ILE A 206 -10.31 -4.98 -2.08
C ILE A 206 -10.43 -3.60 -1.42
N GLY A 207 -9.33 -2.84 -1.36
CA GLY A 207 -9.34 -1.47 -0.82
C GLY A 207 -9.40 -1.42 0.71
N ILE A 208 -8.74 -2.34 1.42
CA ILE A 208 -8.57 -2.25 2.88
C ILE A 208 -7.15 -1.84 3.23
N VAL A 209 -7.01 -1.08 4.32
CA VAL A 209 -5.75 -0.69 4.93
C VAL A 209 -5.66 -1.35 6.31
N PRO A 210 -4.50 -1.89 6.71
CA PRO A 210 -4.36 -2.53 8.01
C PRO A 210 -4.41 -1.50 9.15
N ALA A 211 -4.91 -1.93 10.30
CA ALA A 211 -5.00 -1.10 11.48
C ALA A 211 -3.60 -0.67 11.97
N ILE A 212 -3.49 0.59 12.39
CA ILE A 212 -2.34 1.11 13.10
C ILE A 212 -2.58 1.09 14.62
N SER A 213 -1.51 1.22 15.38
CA SER A 213 -1.55 1.42 16.83
C SER A 213 -1.58 2.93 17.14
N ASP A 214 -2.06 3.29 18.32
CA ASP A 214 -1.97 4.63 18.87
C ASP A 214 -0.53 5.02 19.29
N LEU A 215 0.43 4.09 19.15
CA LEU A 215 1.81 4.25 19.60
C LEU A 215 2.64 5.06 18.59
N ILE A 216 3.25 6.14 19.03
CA ILE A 216 4.27 6.89 18.29
C ILE A 216 5.59 6.11 18.36
N VAL A 217 6.11 5.63 17.23
CA VAL A 217 7.36 4.87 17.18
C VAL A 217 8.58 5.73 16.94
N SER A 218 8.41 6.86 16.28
CA SER A 218 9.47 7.84 16.12
C SER A 218 8.91 9.24 15.95
N VAL A 219 9.72 10.21 16.35
CA VAL A 219 9.51 11.65 16.11
C VAL A 219 10.68 12.13 15.25
N ALA A 220 10.38 12.83 14.17
CA ALA A 220 11.41 13.32 13.25
C ALA A 220 12.19 14.46 13.93
N PRO A 221 13.53 14.50 13.77
CA PRO A 221 14.35 15.61 14.23
C PRO A 221 13.88 16.93 13.59
N ASP A 222 14.01 18.03 14.35
CA ASP A 222 13.64 19.39 13.93
C ASP A 222 12.17 19.57 13.50
N SER A 223 11.29 18.64 13.93
CA SER A 223 9.85 18.68 13.61
C SER A 223 9.03 19.44 14.65
N LEU A 224 7.81 19.82 14.28
CA LEU A 224 6.84 20.42 15.20
C LEU A 224 6.54 19.52 16.41
N ALA A 225 6.51 18.22 16.22
CA ALA A 225 6.29 17.25 17.30
C ALA A 225 7.46 17.21 18.29
N GLU A 226 8.71 17.25 17.81
CA GLU A 226 9.89 17.29 18.66
C GLU A 226 9.93 18.61 19.47
N ALA A 227 9.61 19.74 18.83
CA ALA A 227 9.62 21.06 19.47
C ALA A 227 8.67 21.15 20.69
N VAL A 228 7.58 20.38 20.71
CA VAL A 228 6.64 20.31 21.85
C VAL A 228 6.91 19.13 22.78
N GLY A 229 8.03 18.43 22.60
CA GLY A 229 8.50 17.37 23.49
C GLY A 229 7.81 16.02 23.34
N LEU A 230 7.21 15.74 22.17
CA LEU A 230 6.73 14.38 21.85
C LEU A 230 7.90 13.41 21.71
N GLN A 231 7.70 12.16 22.10
CA GLN A 231 8.73 11.13 22.14
C GLN A 231 8.23 9.81 21.59
N ALA A 232 9.16 8.97 21.13
CA ALA A 232 8.86 7.57 20.85
C ALA A 232 8.39 6.88 22.15
N GLY A 233 7.30 6.13 22.06
CA GLY A 233 6.63 5.51 23.19
C GLY A 233 5.37 6.24 23.67
N ASP A 234 5.15 7.47 23.24
CA ASP A 234 3.90 8.19 23.49
C ASP A 234 2.73 7.55 22.74
N ARG A 235 1.53 7.61 23.32
CA ARG A 235 0.29 7.13 22.69
C ARG A 235 -0.64 8.30 22.39
N LEU A 236 -1.02 8.46 21.13
CA LEU A 236 -1.99 9.47 20.70
C LEU A 236 -3.41 9.03 21.04
N ARG A 237 -4.11 9.82 21.83
CA ARG A 237 -5.49 9.55 22.28
C ARG A 237 -6.53 10.43 21.61
N GLY A 238 -6.16 11.62 21.20
CA GLY A 238 -7.05 12.57 20.58
C GLY A 238 -6.31 13.81 20.09
N ALA A 239 -7.02 14.66 19.41
CA ALA A 239 -6.52 15.98 19.01
C ALA A 239 -7.65 16.99 18.93
N ARG A 240 -7.28 18.27 19.16
CA ARG A 240 -8.16 19.42 19.07
C ARG A 240 -7.45 20.55 18.36
N LEU A 241 -8.09 21.11 17.34
CA LEU A 241 -7.65 22.31 16.65
C LEU A 241 -8.46 23.51 17.16
N SER A 242 -7.79 24.57 17.56
CA SER A 242 -8.42 25.86 17.92
C SER A 242 -7.87 26.97 17.05
N ILE A 243 -8.76 27.75 16.45
CA ILE A 243 -8.45 28.95 15.67
C ILE A 243 -9.16 30.12 16.35
N PRO A 244 -8.52 30.79 17.32
CA PRO A 244 -9.14 31.81 18.15
C PRO A 244 -9.74 32.97 17.34
N GLU A 245 -9.09 33.35 16.26
CA GLU A 245 -9.50 34.46 15.39
C GLU A 245 -10.85 34.18 14.68
N LEU A 246 -11.11 32.90 14.39
CA LEU A 246 -12.38 32.46 13.81
C LEU A 246 -13.37 32.00 14.88
N LYS A 247 -13.00 32.01 16.15
CA LYS A 247 -13.75 31.40 17.26
C LYS A 247 -14.13 29.95 16.97
N ALA A 248 -13.29 29.25 16.20
CA ALA A 248 -13.54 27.89 15.77
C ALA A 248 -12.71 26.91 16.63
N THR A 249 -13.36 25.84 17.07
CA THR A 249 -12.71 24.70 17.72
C THR A 249 -13.26 23.43 17.09
N ALA A 250 -12.37 22.55 16.63
CA ALA A 250 -12.72 21.26 16.08
C ALA A 250 -11.94 20.17 16.78
N SER A 251 -12.62 19.14 17.27
CA SER A 251 -12.04 17.99 17.94
C SER A 251 -12.29 16.72 17.13
N ILE A 252 -11.41 15.74 17.32
CA ILE A 252 -11.60 14.40 16.82
C ILE A 252 -12.68 13.72 17.67
N ALA A 253 -13.58 12.97 17.02
CA ALA A 253 -14.63 12.22 17.72
C ALA A 253 -14.00 11.24 18.73
N SER A 254 -14.67 11.08 19.87
CA SER A 254 -14.21 10.14 20.91
C SER A 254 -14.39 8.69 20.49
N GLY A 255 -13.44 7.83 20.89
CA GLY A 255 -13.53 6.38 20.68
C GLY A 255 -13.31 5.92 19.24
N LEU A 256 -12.76 6.77 18.37
CA LEU A 256 -12.29 6.34 17.05
C LEU A 256 -11.11 5.36 17.16
N SER A 257 -10.97 4.49 16.17
CA SER A 257 -9.77 3.68 16.03
C SER A 257 -8.53 4.57 15.82
N PRO A 258 -7.31 4.09 16.14
CA PRO A 258 -6.08 4.87 15.94
C PRO A 258 -5.90 5.34 14.49
N ASP A 259 -6.31 4.54 13.50
CA ASP A 259 -6.26 4.91 12.07
C ASP A 259 -7.13 6.12 11.79
N ARG A 260 -8.35 6.12 12.30
CA ARG A 260 -9.30 7.22 12.12
C ARG A 260 -8.84 8.45 12.87
N THR A 261 -8.30 8.26 14.08
CA THR A 261 -7.69 9.36 14.85
C THR A 261 -6.56 10.03 14.06
N LEU A 262 -5.68 9.25 13.43
CA LEU A 262 -4.59 9.80 12.61
C LEU A 262 -5.11 10.48 11.35
N TYR A 263 -6.09 9.89 10.67
CA TYR A 263 -6.72 10.48 9.48
C TYR A 263 -7.40 11.81 9.83
N SER A 264 -8.19 11.85 10.91
CA SER A 264 -8.87 13.06 11.39
C SER A 264 -7.86 14.12 11.84
N LEU A 265 -6.74 13.71 12.48
CA LEU A 265 -5.64 14.59 12.83
C LEU A 265 -5.03 15.24 11.57
N TRP A 266 -4.78 14.45 10.54
CA TRP A 266 -4.26 14.95 9.27
C TRP A 266 -5.25 15.92 8.62
N THR A 267 -6.56 15.61 8.62
CA THR A 267 -7.62 16.48 8.11
C THR A 267 -7.67 17.80 8.86
N LEU A 268 -7.64 17.78 10.18
CA LEU A 268 -7.60 19.00 11.02
C LEU A 268 -6.34 19.82 10.75
N ARG A 269 -5.18 19.16 10.65
CA ARG A 269 -3.90 19.85 10.37
C ARG A 269 -3.93 20.56 9.02
N ASN A 270 -4.57 19.98 8.02
CA ASN A 270 -4.66 20.55 6.67
C ASN A 270 -5.81 21.56 6.50
N ALA A 271 -6.66 21.74 7.51
CA ALA A 271 -7.78 22.68 7.45
C ALA A 271 -7.38 24.15 7.64
N THR A 272 -6.17 24.42 8.16
CA THR A 272 -5.68 25.79 8.44
C THR A 272 -4.15 25.85 8.34
N VAL A 273 -3.63 27.04 8.10
CA VAL A 273 -2.18 27.34 8.14
C VAL A 273 -1.75 27.83 9.52
N SER A 274 -2.65 28.44 10.29
CA SER A 274 -2.37 28.93 11.64
C SER A 274 -3.42 28.48 12.65
N GLY A 275 -3.07 28.50 13.92
CA GLY A 275 -3.94 28.07 15.02
C GLY A 275 -3.18 27.24 16.05
N LYS A 276 -3.89 26.66 16.99
CA LYS A 276 -3.31 25.81 18.03
C LYS A 276 -3.85 24.39 17.89
N LEU A 277 -2.95 23.45 17.65
CA LEU A 277 -3.24 22.02 17.60
C LEU A 277 -2.80 21.38 18.93
N SER A 278 -3.76 20.99 19.75
CA SER A 278 -3.50 20.26 20.99
C SER A 278 -3.66 18.78 20.75
N LEU A 279 -2.65 17.99 21.15
CA LEU A 279 -2.64 16.52 21.05
C LEU A 279 -2.75 15.94 22.46
N ASP A 280 -3.75 15.08 22.67
CA ASP A 280 -3.91 14.34 23.91
C ASP A 280 -3.03 13.09 23.85
N ILE A 281 -2.04 13.02 24.73
CA ILE A 281 -0.97 12.01 24.74
C ILE A 281 -1.00 11.25 26.06
N LEU A 282 -0.80 9.93 25.99
CA LEU A 282 -0.53 9.08 27.14
C LEU A 282 0.95 8.64 27.10
N ARG A 283 1.75 9.06 28.09
CA ARG A 283 3.15 8.67 28.27
C ARG A 283 3.29 7.78 29.49
N GLY A 284 3.48 6.47 29.29
CA GLY A 284 3.30 5.50 30.38
C GLY A 284 1.86 5.56 30.89
N ASP A 285 1.67 5.93 32.17
CA ASP A 285 0.34 6.12 32.80
C ASP A 285 -0.03 7.60 32.95
N GLU A 286 0.78 8.53 32.47
CA GLU A 286 0.56 9.98 32.61
C GLU A 286 -0.13 10.54 31.36
N SER A 287 -1.25 11.24 31.56
CA SER A 287 -1.95 11.97 30.50
C SER A 287 -1.35 13.37 30.35
N LEU A 288 -0.91 13.70 29.15
CA LEU A 288 -0.27 14.96 28.79
C LEU A 288 -1.02 15.60 27.63
N VAL A 289 -0.96 16.93 27.54
CA VAL A 289 -1.46 17.67 26.37
C VAL A 289 -0.27 18.41 25.75
N ALA A 290 0.10 18.01 24.53
CA ALA A 290 1.10 18.70 23.74
C ALA A 290 0.40 19.70 22.81
N THR A 291 0.72 20.98 22.92
CA THR A 291 0.12 22.03 22.09
C THR A 291 1.14 22.57 21.09
N ILE A 292 0.84 22.40 19.82
CA ILE A 292 1.62 22.87 18.68
C ILE A 292 1.00 24.18 18.19
N ASP A 293 1.81 25.23 18.10
CA ASP A 293 1.42 26.47 17.45
C ASP A 293 1.66 26.34 15.94
N LEU A 294 0.59 26.38 15.16
CA LEU A 294 0.61 26.24 13.71
C LEU A 294 0.85 27.60 13.04
N THR A 295 1.86 28.33 13.48
CA THR A 295 2.23 29.60 12.85
C THR A 295 2.96 29.30 11.53
N PRO A 296 2.59 29.96 10.40
CA PRO A 296 3.31 29.77 9.16
C PRO A 296 4.79 30.14 9.31
N PRO A 297 5.73 29.37 8.73
CA PRO A 297 7.13 29.73 8.79
C PRO A 297 7.38 31.09 8.14
N ALA A 298 8.16 31.95 8.81
CA ALA A 298 8.44 33.30 8.36
C ALA A 298 9.37 33.40 7.14
N THR A 299 9.90 32.28 6.65
CA THR A 299 10.97 32.23 5.65
C THR A 299 10.56 31.60 4.33
N THR A 300 11.01 32.21 3.24
CA THR A 300 10.98 31.67 1.87
C THR A 300 12.15 30.74 1.60
N ASP A 301 12.74 30.11 2.62
CA ASP A 301 13.97 29.34 2.50
C ASP A 301 13.76 28.02 1.74
N GLU A 302 14.53 27.79 0.68
CA GLU A 302 14.46 26.63 -0.22
C GLU A 302 14.91 25.31 0.43
N SER A 303 15.36 25.32 1.70
CA SER A 303 15.86 24.15 2.42
C SER A 303 14.78 23.33 3.12
N VAL A 304 13.50 23.59 2.85
CA VAL A 304 12.36 22.97 3.54
C VAL A 304 12.14 21.53 3.04
N SER A 305 11.86 20.63 3.98
CA SER A 305 11.58 19.22 3.81
C SER A 305 10.70 18.91 2.57
N PRO A 306 11.00 17.83 1.80
CA PRO A 306 10.19 17.38 0.66
C PRO A 306 8.71 17.08 1.00
N GLN A 307 8.34 17.05 2.28
CA GLN A 307 6.98 16.81 2.76
C GLN A 307 6.19 18.10 3.08
N SER A 308 6.80 19.28 2.92
CA SER A 308 6.11 20.56 3.12
C SER A 308 5.24 20.91 1.91
N SER A 309 3.99 21.36 2.13
CA SER A 309 3.12 21.82 1.06
C SER A 309 3.37 23.30 0.75
N ARG A 310 3.80 23.62 -0.45
CA ARG A 310 3.90 24.98 -0.95
C ARG A 310 2.61 25.34 -1.70
N GLY A 311 2.12 26.56 -1.54
CA GLY A 311 0.91 26.99 -2.22
C GLY A 311 0.42 28.36 -1.76
N ILE A 312 -0.75 28.77 -2.24
CA ILE A 312 -1.40 30.02 -1.87
C ILE A 312 -2.44 29.87 -0.75
N GLY A 313 -2.73 28.63 -0.31
CA GLY A 313 -3.62 28.36 0.82
C GLY A 313 -5.11 28.40 0.46
N VAL A 314 -5.49 27.83 -0.65
CA VAL A 314 -6.89 27.66 -1.04
C VAL A 314 -7.25 26.17 -1.12
N LEU A 315 -8.49 25.84 -0.77
CA LEU A 315 -9.05 24.50 -0.90
C LEU A 315 -10.24 24.54 -1.86
N PRO A 316 -10.47 23.49 -2.67
CA PRO A 316 -11.62 23.42 -3.55
C PRO A 316 -12.91 23.33 -2.75
N ARG A 317 -14.02 23.74 -3.36
CA ARG A 317 -15.36 23.56 -2.78
C ARG A 317 -15.64 22.07 -2.58
N SER A 318 -16.11 21.67 -1.40
CA SER A 318 -16.34 20.28 -1.04
C SER A 318 -17.52 20.16 -0.07
N ARG A 319 -18.74 19.98 -0.60
CA ARG A 319 -19.97 19.89 0.18
C ARG A 319 -21.02 18.93 -0.38
N THR A 320 -20.67 18.20 -1.43
CA THR A 320 -21.55 17.21 -2.06
C THR A 320 -21.35 15.85 -1.42
N VAL A 321 -22.44 15.18 -1.08
CA VAL A 321 -22.40 13.77 -0.64
C VAL A 321 -22.09 12.89 -1.84
N MET A 322 -20.86 12.42 -1.94
CA MET A 322 -20.36 11.65 -3.08
C MET A 322 -20.66 10.16 -2.97
N ALA A 323 -20.63 9.64 -1.76
CA ALA A 323 -21.01 8.27 -1.47
C ALA A 323 -21.44 8.11 -0.01
N ILE A 324 -22.25 7.11 0.23
CA ILE A 324 -22.74 6.71 1.56
C ILE A 324 -22.51 5.22 1.69
N GLN A 325 -21.94 4.78 2.80
CA GLN A 325 -21.72 3.36 3.02
C GLN A 325 -23.07 2.61 3.07
N PRO A 326 -23.25 1.55 2.26
CA PRO A 326 -24.50 0.81 2.22
C PRO A 326 -24.86 0.22 3.58
N GLY A 327 -26.13 0.41 3.99
CA GLY A 327 -26.63 -0.10 5.28
C GLY A 327 -26.15 0.66 6.51
N SER A 328 -25.49 1.80 6.35
CA SER A 328 -25.11 2.68 7.45
C SER A 328 -26.27 3.56 7.92
N ALA A 329 -26.15 4.10 9.13
CA ALA A 329 -27.16 5.02 9.67
C ALA A 329 -27.22 6.34 8.90
N ALA A 330 -26.13 6.77 8.27
CA ALA A 330 -26.11 7.95 7.43
C ALA A 330 -27.00 7.81 6.17
N ALA A 331 -27.19 6.57 5.68
CA ALA A 331 -28.03 6.31 4.50
C ALA A 331 -29.53 6.62 4.72
N ASP A 332 -29.98 6.68 5.98
CA ASP A 332 -31.34 7.06 6.31
C ASP A 332 -31.60 8.57 6.17
N LEU A 333 -30.53 9.37 6.33
CA LEU A 333 -30.62 10.84 6.40
C LEU A 333 -30.10 11.55 5.14
N PHE A 334 -29.10 10.98 4.45
CA PHE A 334 -28.45 11.60 3.31
C PHE A 334 -28.74 10.86 2.00
N ARG A 335 -28.55 11.58 0.89
CA ARG A 335 -28.63 11.00 -0.46
C ARG A 335 -27.36 11.33 -1.25
N VAL A 336 -26.90 10.38 -2.05
CA VAL A 336 -25.78 10.62 -2.98
C VAL A 336 -26.17 11.72 -3.96
N GLY A 337 -25.27 12.69 -4.15
CA GLY A 337 -25.48 13.88 -4.96
C GLY A 337 -26.07 15.06 -4.21
N GLU A 338 -26.49 14.91 -2.97
CA GLU A 338 -27.03 15.99 -2.14
C GLU A 338 -25.93 17.00 -1.78
N GLU A 339 -26.17 18.29 -2.01
CA GLU A 339 -25.30 19.37 -1.55
C GLU A 339 -25.77 19.92 -0.21
N ILE A 340 -24.92 19.87 0.81
CA ILE A 340 -25.19 20.49 2.11
C ILE A 340 -24.78 21.97 2.05
N VAL A 341 -25.75 22.85 2.09
CA VAL A 341 -25.54 24.32 1.88
C VAL A 341 -25.52 25.12 3.17
N SER A 342 -26.14 24.64 4.24
CA SER A 342 -26.10 25.29 5.54
C SER A 342 -26.15 24.31 6.69
N ILE A 343 -25.55 24.71 7.81
CA ILE A 343 -25.57 24.01 9.09
C ILE A 343 -26.01 25.00 10.16
N ARG A 344 -26.97 24.60 11.01
CA ARG A 344 -27.48 25.39 12.11
C ARG A 344 -27.37 24.62 13.42
N ASN A 345 -26.82 25.25 14.43
CA ASN A 345 -26.89 24.74 15.80
C ASN A 345 -28.28 25.04 16.37
N LEU A 346 -29.03 24.03 16.82
CA LEU A 346 -30.40 24.21 17.31
C LEU A 346 -30.45 24.79 18.73
N GLU A 347 -29.35 24.74 19.48
CA GLU A 347 -29.26 25.33 20.82
C GLU A 347 -28.94 26.83 20.74
N THR A 348 -27.90 27.20 20.00
CA THR A 348 -27.44 28.61 19.87
C THR A 348 -28.17 29.39 18.78
N GLN A 349 -28.91 28.71 17.88
CA GLN A 349 -29.53 29.25 16.68
C GLN A 349 -28.53 29.85 15.68
N GLU A 350 -27.24 29.61 15.87
CA GLU A 350 -26.23 30.07 14.94
C GLU A 350 -26.29 29.24 13.65
N THR A 351 -26.27 29.93 12.51
CA THR A 351 -26.36 29.32 11.19
C THR A 351 -25.16 29.72 10.35
N GLN A 352 -24.49 28.74 9.73
CA GLN A 352 -23.38 28.96 8.83
C GLN A 352 -23.66 28.41 7.44
N SER A 353 -23.30 29.17 6.42
CA SER A 353 -23.26 28.69 5.03
C SER A 353 -22.07 27.77 4.83
N VAL A 354 -22.25 26.69 4.09
CA VAL A 354 -21.28 25.64 3.87
C VAL A 354 -20.74 25.69 2.45
N GLU A 355 -19.46 25.93 2.29
CA GLU A 355 -18.72 25.72 1.05
C GLU A 355 -17.81 24.48 1.13
N ILE A 356 -17.34 24.13 2.35
CA ILE A 356 -16.68 22.85 2.66
C ILE A 356 -17.41 22.23 3.85
N PHE A 357 -17.85 20.99 3.69
CA PHE A 357 -18.51 20.22 4.74
C PHE A 357 -17.51 19.23 5.35
N ASP A 358 -16.88 19.64 6.43
CA ASP A 358 -15.81 18.90 7.12
C ASP A 358 -15.86 19.12 8.64
N LEU A 359 -14.92 18.49 9.35
CA LEU A 359 -14.80 18.59 10.82
C LEU A 359 -14.63 20.04 11.29
N LEU A 360 -13.92 20.89 10.57
CA LEU A 360 -13.74 22.29 10.95
C LEU A 360 -15.05 23.07 10.82
N THR A 361 -15.85 22.82 9.76
CA THR A 361 -17.16 23.44 9.58
C THR A 361 -18.12 23.06 10.72
N ILE A 362 -18.12 21.79 11.14
CA ILE A 362 -18.89 21.35 12.32
C ILE A 362 -18.37 22.07 13.57
N GLY A 363 -17.05 22.15 13.75
CA GLY A 363 -16.42 22.83 14.88
C GLY A 363 -16.71 24.32 14.95
N MET A 364 -16.89 25.02 13.82
CA MET A 364 -17.29 26.43 13.78
C MET A 364 -18.70 26.67 14.34
N VAL A 365 -19.61 25.69 14.20
CA VAL A 365 -21.02 25.82 14.59
C VAL A 365 -21.31 25.18 15.95
N ALA A 366 -20.70 24.05 16.25
CA ALA A 366 -20.95 23.28 17.45
C ALA A 366 -19.81 23.41 18.50
N GLY A 367 -18.62 23.88 18.11
CA GLY A 367 -17.43 23.80 18.95
C GLY A 367 -17.09 22.34 19.28
N ASP A 368 -16.77 22.08 20.55
CA ASP A 368 -16.58 20.71 21.07
C ASP A 368 -17.87 20.11 21.65
N SER A 369 -19.00 20.86 21.59
CA SER A 369 -20.26 20.39 22.16
C SER A 369 -20.89 19.27 21.33
N ASP A 370 -21.75 18.55 21.97
CA ASP A 370 -22.59 17.49 21.37
C ASP A 370 -23.97 18.03 20.99
N ALA A 371 -23.97 19.25 20.46
CA ALA A 371 -25.21 19.97 20.08
C ALA A 371 -25.97 19.27 18.95
N GLU A 372 -27.28 19.42 18.97
CA GLU A 372 -28.11 19.06 17.83
C GLU A 372 -27.95 20.07 16.67
N LEU A 373 -27.65 19.54 15.48
CA LEU A 373 -27.44 20.30 14.27
C LEU A 373 -28.55 20.07 13.28
N LEU A 374 -28.97 21.12 12.58
CA LEU A 374 -29.85 21.05 11.44
C LEU A 374 -29.06 21.32 10.16
N LEU A 375 -28.93 20.30 9.33
CA LEU A 375 -28.32 20.39 8.01
C LEU A 375 -29.40 20.71 6.99
N THR A 376 -29.12 21.63 6.07
CA THR A 376 -30.05 22.00 4.98
C THR A 376 -29.37 21.70 3.65
N SER A 377 -30.04 20.93 2.81
CA SER A 377 -29.61 20.69 1.44
C SER A 377 -30.00 21.83 0.49
N ARG A 378 -29.39 21.87 -0.71
CA ARG A 378 -29.62 22.94 -1.70
C ARG A 378 -31.07 23.11 -2.14
N ASP A 379 -31.82 22.03 -2.22
CA ASP A 379 -33.24 22.04 -2.58
C ASP A 379 -34.15 22.51 -1.45
N MET A 380 -33.62 22.77 -0.26
CA MET A 380 -34.32 23.13 0.96
C MET A 380 -35.49 22.19 1.37
N LYS A 381 -35.66 21.08 0.65
CA LYS A 381 -36.70 20.08 0.94
C LYS A 381 -36.21 19.05 1.92
N ASN A 382 -34.89 18.75 1.89
CA ASN A 382 -34.26 17.83 2.81
C ASN A 382 -33.58 18.61 3.92
N THR A 383 -34.01 18.35 5.15
CA THR A 383 -33.30 18.80 6.36
C THR A 383 -33.03 17.60 7.23
N ALA A 384 -31.78 17.38 7.57
CA ALA A 384 -31.38 16.33 8.49
C ALA A 384 -31.08 16.90 9.86
N ARG A 385 -31.66 16.33 10.92
CA ARG A 385 -31.23 16.59 12.30
C ARG A 385 -30.26 15.52 12.71
N VAL A 386 -29.11 15.92 13.23
CA VAL A 386 -28.05 15.01 13.63
C VAL A 386 -27.28 15.61 14.78
N ASN A 387 -26.86 14.76 15.69
CA ASN A 387 -25.98 15.11 16.77
C ASN A 387 -24.55 15.36 16.23
N ALA A 388 -23.86 16.37 16.76
CA ALA A 388 -22.56 16.80 16.24
C ALA A 388 -21.48 15.70 16.35
N GLU A 389 -21.46 14.92 17.44
CA GLU A 389 -20.50 13.82 17.57
C GLU A 389 -20.80 12.70 16.56
N GLN A 390 -22.06 12.36 16.38
CA GLN A 390 -22.46 11.38 15.38
C GLN A 390 -22.11 11.82 13.96
N LEU A 391 -22.31 13.10 13.63
CA LEU A 391 -21.95 13.65 12.34
C LEU A 391 -20.42 13.60 12.08
N ARG A 392 -19.59 13.88 13.10
CA ARG A 392 -18.13 13.74 13.00
C ARG A 392 -17.75 12.29 12.68
N ARG A 393 -18.36 11.30 13.35
CA ARG A 393 -18.13 9.87 13.05
C ARG A 393 -18.52 9.51 11.63
N TRP A 394 -19.67 9.96 11.16
CA TRP A 394 -20.12 9.65 9.79
C TRP A 394 -19.20 10.22 8.72
N LEU A 395 -18.66 11.43 8.91
CA LEU A 395 -17.66 11.99 8.00
C LEU A 395 -16.38 11.17 7.95
N ASP A 396 -16.03 10.52 9.05
CA ASP A 396 -14.85 9.66 9.10
C ASP A 396 -15.09 8.25 8.52
N GLU A 397 -16.30 7.71 8.63
CA GLU A 397 -16.56 6.27 8.41
C GLU A 397 -17.58 5.98 7.29
N GLU A 398 -18.67 6.74 7.22
CA GLU A 398 -19.85 6.38 6.45
C GLU A 398 -20.14 7.30 5.27
N LEU A 399 -19.67 8.55 5.32
CA LEU A 399 -19.92 9.58 4.30
C LEU A 399 -18.64 9.95 3.57
N LEU A 400 -18.68 9.95 2.26
CA LEU A 400 -17.67 10.59 1.43
C LEU A 400 -18.20 11.92 0.93
N ILE A 401 -17.56 13.01 1.35
CA ILE A 401 -17.86 14.37 0.87
C ILE A 401 -16.78 14.78 -0.13
N GLY A 402 -17.17 15.35 -1.24
CA GLY A 402 -16.26 15.69 -2.30
C GLY A 402 -16.48 17.06 -2.93
N SER A 403 -15.52 17.44 -3.74
CA SER A 403 -15.45 18.70 -4.46
C SER A 403 -16.04 18.63 -5.87
N GLY A 404 -16.69 17.51 -6.22
CA GLY A 404 -17.26 17.34 -7.55
C GLY A 404 -16.21 17.03 -8.62
N THR A 405 -15.30 16.08 -8.38
CA THR A 405 -14.43 15.54 -9.45
C THR A 405 -15.24 14.93 -10.60
N ARG A 406 -16.54 14.73 -10.38
CA ARG A 406 -17.56 14.30 -11.35
C ARG A 406 -18.27 15.48 -12.01
N THR A 407 -17.88 16.70 -11.70
CA THR A 407 -18.51 17.89 -12.30
C THR A 407 -18.07 18.03 -13.74
N VAL A 408 -19.01 18.25 -14.62
CA VAL A 408 -18.77 18.54 -16.04
C VAL A 408 -18.14 19.93 -16.12
N VAL A 409 -16.89 20.01 -16.54
CA VAL A 409 -16.17 21.29 -16.71
C VAL A 409 -16.08 21.69 -18.18
N GLN A 410 -16.19 20.72 -19.08
CA GLN A 410 -16.37 20.96 -20.51
C GLN A 410 -17.38 19.96 -21.07
N VAL A 411 -18.21 20.41 -22.02
CA VAL A 411 -19.32 19.64 -22.59
C VAL A 411 -19.30 19.70 -24.11
N GLY A 412 -19.35 18.52 -24.77
CA GLY A 412 -19.55 18.39 -26.22
C GLY A 412 -20.99 18.61 -26.66
N ASP A 413 -21.19 18.71 -27.96
CA ASP A 413 -22.52 18.99 -28.54
C ASP A 413 -23.52 17.86 -28.28
N GLU A 414 -23.07 16.61 -28.26
CA GLU A 414 -23.92 15.45 -28.02
C GLU A 414 -24.43 15.40 -26.57
N ALA A 415 -23.56 15.71 -25.62
CA ALA A 415 -23.94 15.78 -24.20
C ALA A 415 -24.92 16.94 -23.93
N ARG A 416 -24.77 18.10 -24.62
CA ARG A 416 -25.72 19.18 -24.55
C ARG A 416 -27.11 18.82 -25.07
N GLN A 417 -27.18 17.99 -26.13
CA GLN A 417 -28.46 17.49 -26.65
C GLN A 417 -29.20 16.61 -25.65
N LEU A 418 -28.46 15.96 -24.74
CA LEU A 418 -29.01 15.17 -23.64
C LEU A 418 -29.39 16.02 -22.41
N GLY A 419 -29.13 17.32 -22.45
CA GLY A 419 -29.38 18.22 -21.32
C GLY A 419 -28.28 18.25 -20.27
N ILE A 420 -27.08 17.75 -20.59
CA ILE A 420 -25.92 17.82 -19.70
C ILE A 420 -25.16 19.10 -20.00
N ASP A 421 -25.10 20.00 -19.03
CA ASP A 421 -24.40 21.28 -19.13
C ASP A 421 -23.16 21.34 -18.24
N VAL A 422 -22.30 22.34 -18.47
CA VAL A 422 -21.15 22.62 -17.61
C VAL A 422 -21.63 22.87 -16.18
N GLY A 423 -21.00 22.23 -15.22
CA GLY A 423 -21.38 22.25 -13.80
C GLY A 423 -22.34 21.14 -13.38
N ALA A 424 -22.87 20.34 -14.30
CA ALA A 424 -23.63 19.16 -13.98
C ALA A 424 -22.71 18.13 -13.28
N GLU A 425 -23.25 17.32 -12.37
CA GLU A 425 -22.51 16.26 -11.68
C GLU A 425 -22.96 14.90 -12.20
N ILE A 426 -22.02 14.14 -12.76
CA ILE A 426 -22.27 12.78 -13.25
C ILE A 426 -22.23 11.81 -12.08
N LEU A 427 -23.34 11.13 -11.80
CA LEU A 427 -23.48 10.20 -10.67
C LEU A 427 -23.08 8.76 -11.04
N ALA A 428 -23.56 8.31 -12.20
CA ALA A 428 -23.35 6.95 -12.66
C ALA A 428 -23.35 6.85 -14.18
N ILE A 429 -22.63 5.88 -14.71
CA ILE A 429 -22.59 5.53 -16.12
C ILE A 429 -22.73 4.01 -16.24
N GLY A 430 -23.69 3.55 -17.05
CA GLY A 430 -23.95 2.11 -17.23
C GLY A 430 -24.30 1.40 -15.92
N GLY A 431 -24.93 2.08 -14.97
CA GLY A 431 -25.25 1.55 -13.65
C GLY A 431 -24.09 1.55 -12.65
N GLN A 432 -22.88 1.90 -13.06
CA GLN A 432 -21.73 2.04 -12.17
C GLN A 432 -21.60 3.48 -11.67
N LEU A 433 -21.41 3.66 -10.35
CA LEU A 433 -21.17 4.97 -9.75
C LEU A 433 -19.82 5.51 -10.21
N VAL A 434 -19.80 6.76 -10.65
CA VAL A 434 -18.58 7.48 -11.02
C VAL A 434 -17.86 7.92 -9.74
N GLY A 435 -16.69 7.38 -9.46
CA GLY A 435 -15.90 7.72 -8.29
C GLY A 435 -15.12 9.04 -8.43
N ALA A 436 -14.60 9.54 -7.32
CA ALA A 436 -13.67 10.66 -7.34
C ALA A 436 -12.35 10.22 -7.97
N GLY A 437 -12.00 10.77 -9.13
CA GLY A 437 -10.79 10.42 -9.87
C GLY A 437 -10.96 9.36 -10.94
N ASP A 438 -12.17 8.86 -11.17
CA ASP A 438 -12.42 7.95 -12.28
C ASP A 438 -12.24 8.70 -13.62
N TYR A 439 -11.40 8.13 -14.46
CA TYR A 439 -11.29 8.55 -15.86
C TYR A 439 -12.44 7.87 -16.63
N ILE A 440 -13.32 8.68 -17.23
CA ILE A 440 -14.38 8.17 -18.08
C ILE A 440 -13.77 7.90 -19.44
N ASP A 441 -13.48 6.64 -19.75
CA ASP A 441 -13.07 6.23 -21.09
C ASP A 441 -14.26 6.37 -22.05
N GLU A 442 -14.04 6.99 -23.21
CA GLU A 442 -15.11 7.38 -24.14
C GLU A 442 -15.73 6.20 -24.92
N GLU A 443 -15.30 4.96 -24.71
CA GLU A 443 -15.88 3.79 -25.35
C GLU A 443 -17.09 3.23 -24.61
N PHE A 444 -18.25 3.84 -24.85
CA PHE A 444 -19.51 3.35 -24.32
C PHE A 444 -20.22 2.39 -25.28
N THR A 445 -20.88 1.37 -24.73
CA THR A 445 -21.71 0.45 -25.52
C THR A 445 -23.11 0.98 -25.75
N GLU A 446 -23.77 0.52 -26.82
CA GLU A 446 -25.16 0.87 -27.15
C GLU A 446 -26.09 0.62 -25.94
N GLY A 447 -26.87 1.62 -25.57
CA GLY A 447 -27.81 1.56 -24.43
C GLY A 447 -27.21 1.91 -23.06
N THR A 448 -25.98 2.41 -23.00
CA THR A 448 -25.40 2.91 -21.73
C THR A 448 -26.20 4.11 -21.22
N GLU A 449 -26.64 4.04 -19.97
CA GLU A 449 -27.34 5.13 -19.28
C GLU A 449 -26.36 6.01 -18.51
N ILE A 450 -26.58 7.34 -18.54
CA ILE A 450 -25.94 8.28 -17.60
C ILE A 450 -26.97 8.81 -16.63
N ARG A 451 -26.56 8.91 -15.36
CA ARG A 451 -27.30 9.62 -14.32
C ARG A 451 -26.51 10.84 -13.91
N TRP A 452 -27.17 12.00 -13.89
CA TRP A 452 -26.52 13.25 -13.51
C TRP A 452 -27.47 14.19 -12.74
N ILE A 453 -26.90 15.18 -12.11
CA ILE A 453 -27.61 16.27 -11.44
C ILE A 453 -27.21 17.57 -12.12
N ASP A 454 -28.18 18.40 -12.44
CA ASP A 454 -27.93 19.70 -13.09
C ASP A 454 -27.20 20.70 -12.19
N ALA A 455 -26.37 21.54 -12.82
CA ALA A 455 -25.67 22.64 -12.16
C ALA A 455 -26.62 23.73 -11.66
N ALA A 456 -27.71 23.93 -12.33
CA ALA A 456 -28.64 25.06 -12.14
C ALA A 456 -29.85 24.64 -11.30
N ASN A 457 -29.93 25.14 -10.06
CA ASN A 457 -31.13 25.33 -9.21
C ASN A 457 -32.20 24.23 -9.13
N ASN A 458 -32.09 23.13 -9.84
CA ASN A 458 -33.02 22.01 -9.76
C ASN A 458 -32.26 20.72 -9.51
N PRO A 459 -32.28 20.17 -8.29
CA PRO A 459 -31.53 18.95 -7.93
C PRO A 459 -32.24 17.68 -8.40
N ALA A 460 -33.00 17.73 -9.50
CA ALA A 460 -33.57 16.53 -10.08
C ALA A 460 -32.43 15.62 -10.62
N VAL A 461 -32.48 14.34 -10.24
CA VAL A 461 -31.63 13.33 -10.86
C VAL A 461 -32.21 13.03 -12.24
N HIS A 462 -31.41 13.21 -13.26
CA HIS A 462 -31.77 12.90 -14.64
C HIS A 462 -31.16 11.53 -15.04
N GLU A 463 -31.91 10.81 -15.88
CA GLU A 463 -31.48 9.55 -16.48
C GLU A 463 -31.76 9.60 -17.97
N SER A 464 -30.77 9.22 -18.77
CA SER A 464 -30.94 9.18 -20.23
C SER A 464 -30.18 7.96 -20.78
N ALA A 465 -30.85 7.23 -21.70
CA ALA A 465 -30.20 6.20 -22.50
C ALA A 465 -29.37 6.85 -23.61
N LEU A 466 -28.06 6.61 -23.63
CA LEU A 466 -27.15 7.46 -24.34
C LEU A 466 -26.70 6.99 -25.68
N PHE A 467 -26.43 5.72 -25.84
CA PHE A 467 -25.70 5.30 -27.01
C PHE A 467 -26.55 4.50 -28.00
N ARG A 468 -26.65 5.07 -29.19
CA ARG A 468 -26.99 4.33 -30.41
C ARG A 468 -25.67 3.91 -31.06
N LYS A 469 -25.67 2.78 -31.73
CA LYS A 469 -24.54 2.32 -32.53
C LYS A 469 -24.08 3.42 -33.50
N ASN A 470 -22.82 3.87 -33.38
CA ASN A 470 -22.21 4.97 -34.14
C ASN A 470 -22.51 6.40 -33.62
N SER A 471 -22.91 6.62 -32.38
CA SER A 471 -22.96 7.96 -31.80
C SER A 471 -21.55 8.54 -31.67
N PRO A 472 -21.35 9.85 -31.94
CA PRO A 472 -20.10 10.51 -31.66
C PRO A 472 -19.80 10.55 -30.16
N PRO A 473 -18.54 10.73 -29.74
CA PRO A 473 -18.17 10.80 -28.33
C PRO A 473 -18.89 11.98 -27.65
N LEU A 474 -19.28 11.80 -26.40
CA LEU A 474 -20.00 12.82 -25.61
C LEU A 474 -19.22 14.11 -25.44
N GLY A 475 -17.89 14.05 -25.51
CA GLY A 475 -17.01 15.18 -25.28
C GLY A 475 -17.17 15.78 -23.88
N LEU A 476 -17.43 14.93 -22.88
CA LEU A 476 -17.47 15.32 -21.48
C LEU A 476 -16.05 15.32 -20.91
N VAL A 477 -15.68 16.43 -20.29
CA VAL A 477 -14.50 16.51 -19.44
C VAL A 477 -14.99 16.71 -18.01
N LEU A 478 -14.65 15.76 -17.14
CA LEU A 478 -14.97 15.82 -15.73
C LEU A 478 -13.75 16.31 -14.94
N GLY A 479 -13.99 17.07 -13.89
CA GLY A 479 -12.92 17.58 -13.04
C GLY A 479 -13.47 18.30 -11.81
N THR A 480 -12.56 18.67 -10.92
CA THR A 480 -12.88 19.57 -9.82
C THR A 480 -12.89 21.00 -10.37
N PRO A 481 -14.02 21.73 -10.30
CA PRO A 481 -14.08 23.13 -10.73
C PRO A 481 -13.07 23.98 -9.95
N ALA A 482 -12.51 25.00 -10.59
CA ALA A 482 -11.60 25.97 -9.96
C ALA A 482 -12.34 26.94 -9.02
N ARG A 483 -13.33 26.44 -8.27
CA ARG A 483 -14.09 27.19 -7.28
C ARG A 483 -13.55 27.00 -5.89
N ILE A 484 -13.23 28.09 -5.22
CA ILE A 484 -12.68 28.10 -3.87
C ILE A 484 -13.76 27.77 -2.85
N GLY A 485 -13.55 26.71 -2.09
CA GLY A 485 -14.37 26.37 -0.94
C GLY A 485 -13.90 27.09 0.32
N ARG A 486 -12.61 27.06 0.59
CA ARG A 486 -12.02 27.72 1.76
C ARG A 486 -10.69 28.37 1.40
N VAL A 487 -10.47 29.55 1.98
CA VAL A 487 -9.16 30.19 2.05
C VAL A 487 -8.61 29.90 3.43
N LEU A 488 -7.41 29.30 3.50
CA LEU A 488 -6.81 28.91 4.77
C LEU A 488 -6.40 30.15 5.56
N PHE A 489 -6.76 30.19 6.84
CA PHE A 489 -6.42 31.29 7.73
C PHE A 489 -4.88 31.41 7.86
N GLY A 490 -4.34 32.63 7.73
CA GLY A 490 -2.89 32.90 7.73
C GLY A 490 -2.18 32.60 6.39
N SER A 491 -2.92 32.32 5.31
CA SER A 491 -2.33 32.02 3.99
C SER A 491 -2.11 33.26 3.12
N PRO A 492 -1.23 33.21 2.10
CA PRO A 492 -1.05 34.29 1.12
C PRO A 492 -2.35 34.71 0.42
N ALA A 493 -3.24 33.76 0.12
CA ALA A 493 -4.52 34.05 -0.51
C ALA A 493 -5.42 34.87 0.43
N GLN A 494 -5.42 34.59 1.75
CA GLN A 494 -6.16 35.39 2.72
C GLN A 494 -5.56 36.80 2.85
N GLU A 495 -4.26 36.91 2.94
CA GLU A 495 -3.57 38.21 3.02
C GLU A 495 -3.85 39.09 1.81
N ALA A 496 -4.01 38.48 0.62
CA ALA A 496 -4.40 39.16 -0.61
C ALA A 496 -5.91 39.46 -0.69
N GLY A 497 -6.72 38.97 0.26
CA GLY A 497 -8.17 39.25 0.34
C GLY A 497 -9.07 38.30 -0.45
N LEU A 498 -8.58 37.12 -0.84
CA LEU A 498 -9.38 36.08 -1.47
C LEU A 498 -10.35 35.46 -0.46
N THR A 499 -11.55 35.09 -0.88
CA THR A 499 -12.57 34.52 -0.01
C THR A 499 -13.16 33.23 -0.60
N GLY A 500 -13.79 32.42 0.24
CA GLY A 500 -14.54 31.24 -0.22
C GLY A 500 -15.68 31.62 -1.15
N GLY A 501 -16.02 30.73 -2.08
CA GLY A 501 -17.06 30.93 -3.09
C GLY A 501 -16.61 31.61 -4.39
N CYS A 502 -15.38 32.16 -4.45
CA CYS A 502 -14.79 32.69 -5.68
C CYS A 502 -14.49 31.58 -6.69
N THR A 503 -14.56 31.90 -7.97
CA THR A 503 -14.10 31.01 -9.05
C THR A 503 -12.85 31.62 -9.68
N ILE A 504 -11.77 30.83 -9.81
CA ILE A 504 -10.55 31.28 -10.46
C ILE A 504 -10.71 31.14 -11.97
N ASP A 505 -10.51 32.21 -12.69
CA ASP A 505 -10.70 32.27 -14.14
C ASP A 505 -9.38 32.17 -14.91
N ASP A 506 -8.31 32.79 -14.37
CA ASP A 506 -7.01 32.86 -15.03
C ASP A 506 -5.88 33.02 -13.99
N VAL A 507 -4.71 32.46 -14.30
CA VAL A 507 -3.45 32.68 -13.55
C VAL A 507 -2.34 33.03 -14.53
N ASN A 508 -1.76 34.22 -14.44
CA ASN A 508 -0.69 34.72 -15.30
C ASN A 508 -1.02 34.64 -16.81
N GLY A 509 -2.26 34.85 -17.21
CA GLY A 509 -2.74 34.74 -18.60
C GLY A 509 -3.06 33.31 -19.05
N ILE A 510 -2.98 32.32 -18.13
CA ILE A 510 -3.37 30.93 -18.38
C ILE A 510 -4.77 30.72 -17.85
N ARG A 511 -5.71 30.37 -18.73
CA ARG A 511 -7.08 30.05 -18.34
C ARG A 511 -7.11 28.81 -17.45
N ILE A 512 -7.93 28.87 -16.39
CA ILE A 512 -8.08 27.81 -15.40
C ILE A 512 -9.48 27.21 -15.55
N ASP A 513 -9.57 26.02 -16.09
CA ASP A 513 -10.82 25.29 -16.24
C ASP A 513 -11.01 24.27 -15.09
N HIS A 514 -9.90 23.75 -14.53
CA HIS A 514 -9.89 22.75 -13.47
C HIS A 514 -9.03 23.17 -12.28
N TRP A 515 -9.28 22.54 -11.13
CA TRP A 515 -8.45 22.73 -9.95
C TRP A 515 -6.99 22.31 -10.17
N SER A 516 -6.76 21.23 -10.94
CA SER A 516 -5.41 20.78 -11.31
C SER A 516 -4.62 21.84 -12.08
N ASP A 517 -5.29 22.61 -12.96
CA ASP A 517 -4.65 23.67 -13.72
C ASP A 517 -4.18 24.80 -12.80
N LEU A 518 -5.00 25.12 -11.78
CA LEU A 518 -4.65 26.10 -10.75
C LEU A 518 -3.39 25.66 -9.99
N VAL A 519 -3.35 24.39 -9.54
CA VAL A 519 -2.19 23.84 -8.84
C VAL A 519 -0.94 23.90 -9.72
N GLY A 520 -1.03 23.44 -10.97
CA GLY A 520 0.08 23.48 -11.92
C GLY A 520 0.55 24.90 -12.26
N ALA A 521 -0.37 25.85 -12.38
CA ALA A 521 -0.03 27.25 -12.68
C ALA A 521 0.68 27.97 -11.50
N ILE A 522 0.31 27.60 -10.25
CA ILE A 522 0.95 28.14 -9.05
C ILE A 522 2.30 27.47 -8.79
N ASP A 523 2.40 26.15 -8.90
CA ASP A 523 3.64 25.39 -8.62
C ASP A 523 4.77 25.72 -9.60
N SER A 524 4.45 26.09 -10.84
CA SER A 524 5.42 26.44 -11.88
C SER A 524 6.09 27.80 -11.68
N ASN A 525 5.66 28.60 -10.68
CA ASN A 525 6.08 29.98 -10.56
C ASN A 525 6.58 30.34 -9.16
N ASP A 526 7.90 30.50 -9.00
CA ASP A 526 8.55 30.98 -7.75
C ASP A 526 8.31 32.48 -7.47
N LYS A 527 7.66 33.17 -8.42
CA LYS A 527 7.35 34.61 -8.34
C LYS A 527 5.88 34.82 -7.98
N SER A 528 5.54 36.09 -7.75
CA SER A 528 4.14 36.50 -7.59
C SER A 528 3.31 36.12 -8.82
N SER A 529 2.15 35.49 -8.60
CA SER A 529 1.19 35.13 -9.62
C SER A 529 0.06 36.13 -9.65
N GLU A 530 -0.29 36.62 -10.84
CA GLU A 530 -1.51 37.40 -11.06
C GLU A 530 -2.67 36.45 -11.25
N ILE A 531 -3.70 36.57 -10.39
CA ILE A 531 -4.88 35.74 -10.40
C ILE A 531 -6.10 36.60 -10.75
N THR A 532 -6.79 36.24 -11.81
CA THR A 532 -8.10 36.79 -12.15
C THR A 532 -9.18 35.84 -11.64
N PHE A 533 -10.15 36.34 -10.91
CA PHE A 533 -11.22 35.53 -10.33
C PHE A 533 -12.57 36.24 -10.36
N THR A 534 -13.64 35.48 -10.37
CA THR A 534 -15.01 35.95 -10.26
C THR A 534 -15.49 35.73 -8.83
N ASP A 535 -15.91 36.80 -8.14
CA ASP A 535 -16.42 36.73 -6.77
C ASP A 535 -17.84 36.15 -6.71
N PRO A 536 -18.39 35.82 -5.53
CA PRO A 536 -19.74 35.27 -5.40
C PRO A 536 -20.86 36.20 -5.89
N SER A 537 -20.59 37.51 -6.05
CA SER A 537 -21.52 38.46 -6.61
C SER A 537 -21.53 38.55 -8.15
N GLY A 538 -20.62 37.78 -8.78
CA GLY A 538 -20.45 37.75 -10.24
C GLY A 538 -19.51 38.84 -10.77
N GLN A 539 -18.80 39.57 -9.88
CA GLN A 539 -17.84 40.60 -10.28
C GLN A 539 -16.43 39.99 -10.47
N GLN A 540 -15.85 40.24 -11.65
CA GLN A 540 -14.48 39.84 -11.94
C GLN A 540 -13.50 40.81 -11.29
N ARG A 541 -12.47 40.24 -10.64
CA ARG A 541 -11.40 40.95 -9.93
C ARG A 541 -10.04 40.32 -10.25
N GLN A 542 -9.01 41.12 -9.98
CA GLN A 542 -7.63 40.67 -10.16
C GLN A 542 -6.83 40.96 -8.90
N MET A 543 -5.88 40.06 -8.57
CA MET A 543 -4.99 40.16 -7.43
C MET A 543 -3.65 39.54 -7.71
N SER A 544 -2.64 39.89 -6.91
CA SER A 544 -1.30 39.32 -6.98
C SER A 544 -1.05 38.52 -5.69
N VAL A 545 -0.62 37.26 -5.83
CA VAL A 545 -0.36 36.36 -4.72
C VAL A 545 0.97 35.64 -4.92
N THR A 546 1.80 35.60 -3.87
CA THR A 546 3.06 34.84 -3.90
C THR A 546 2.91 33.55 -3.12
N ALA A 547 3.14 32.41 -3.78
CA ALA A 547 3.12 31.11 -3.11
C ALA A 547 4.27 31.00 -2.10
N ARG A 548 3.97 30.44 -0.91
CA ARG A 548 4.97 30.12 0.11
C ARG A 548 4.72 28.76 0.71
N THR A 549 5.67 28.26 1.49
CA THR A 549 5.48 27.06 2.29
C THR A 549 4.38 27.30 3.31
N LEU A 550 3.32 26.50 3.25
CA LEU A 550 2.12 26.67 4.07
C LEU A 550 2.18 25.86 5.35
N MET A 551 2.73 24.66 5.26
CA MET A 551 2.65 23.69 6.35
C MET A 551 3.96 22.92 6.49
N GLU A 552 4.39 22.73 7.72
CA GLU A 552 5.46 21.78 8.06
C GLU A 552 4.82 20.46 8.52
N PRO A 553 5.45 19.32 8.21
CA PRO A 553 4.96 18.03 8.68
C PRO A 553 5.02 17.98 10.21
N LEU A 554 4.05 17.29 10.84
CA LEU A 554 4.05 17.09 12.29
C LEU A 554 5.27 16.29 12.76
N GLY A 555 5.81 15.42 11.90
CA GLY A 555 7.00 14.62 12.19
C GLY A 555 6.75 13.43 13.12
N ILE A 556 5.52 12.93 13.23
CA ILE A 556 5.19 11.72 13.99
C ILE A 556 5.02 10.52 13.06
N MET A 557 5.53 9.37 13.49
CA MET A 557 5.32 8.08 12.82
C MET A 557 4.64 7.12 13.80
N MET A 558 3.50 6.56 13.37
CA MET A 558 2.73 5.57 14.14
C MET A 558 3.14 4.14 13.74
N SER A 559 3.01 3.19 14.66
CA SER A 559 3.26 1.78 14.34
C SER A 559 2.03 1.12 13.73
N ALA A 560 2.24 0.09 12.89
CA ALA A 560 1.19 -0.85 12.58
C ALA A 560 0.69 -1.55 13.86
N LEU A 561 -0.60 -1.90 13.92
CA LEU A 561 -1.11 -2.73 15.00
C LEU A 561 -0.50 -4.12 14.89
N GLN A 562 0.35 -4.47 15.87
CA GLN A 562 1.12 -5.70 15.87
C GLN A 562 0.77 -6.56 17.08
N PHE A 563 0.88 -7.87 16.90
CA PHE A 563 0.88 -8.83 17.99
C PHE A 563 2.13 -9.73 17.90
N THR A 564 2.52 -10.33 19.02
CA THR A 564 3.61 -11.31 19.01
C THR A 564 3.01 -12.70 19.05
N GLU A 565 3.16 -13.45 17.96
CA GLU A 565 2.79 -14.84 17.90
C GLU A 565 3.92 -15.68 18.49
N LYS A 566 3.69 -16.22 19.69
CA LYS A 566 4.63 -17.07 20.42
C LYS A 566 3.93 -18.32 20.91
N HIS A 567 4.55 -19.47 20.69
CA HIS A 567 3.99 -20.76 21.00
C HIS A 567 4.91 -21.60 21.87
N ALA A 568 4.34 -22.52 22.64
CA ALA A 568 5.10 -23.60 23.27
C ALA A 568 5.70 -24.52 22.19
N MET A 569 6.76 -25.25 22.52
CA MET A 569 7.50 -26.07 21.55
C MET A 569 6.60 -27.02 20.73
N THR A 570 5.64 -27.67 21.36
CA THR A 570 4.70 -28.59 20.68
C THR A 570 3.79 -27.88 19.66
N GLU A 571 3.29 -26.71 20.00
CA GLU A 571 2.47 -25.88 19.11
C GLU A 571 3.33 -25.25 18.01
N ALA A 572 4.56 -24.85 18.34
CA ALA A 572 5.50 -24.31 17.37
C ALA A 572 5.84 -25.32 16.27
N VAL A 573 5.93 -26.63 16.60
CA VAL A 573 6.10 -27.69 15.59
C VAL A 573 4.91 -27.75 14.65
N VAL A 574 3.67 -27.69 15.16
CA VAL A 574 2.47 -27.70 14.34
C VAL A 574 2.38 -26.47 13.44
N GLN A 575 2.66 -25.29 14.01
CA GLN A 575 2.69 -24.04 13.25
C GLN A 575 3.81 -24.02 12.21
N GLY A 576 4.99 -24.50 12.56
CA GLY A 576 6.11 -24.64 11.63
C GLY A 576 5.78 -25.53 10.42
N ALA A 577 5.14 -26.69 10.68
CA ALA A 577 4.68 -27.58 9.61
C ALA A 577 3.61 -26.91 8.73
N ARG A 578 2.64 -26.25 9.35
CA ARG A 578 1.58 -25.51 8.66
C ARG A 578 2.17 -24.41 7.78
N GLN A 579 3.07 -23.59 8.31
CA GLN A 579 3.69 -22.49 7.55
C GLN A 579 4.56 -23.02 6.41
N SER A 580 5.33 -24.08 6.63
CA SER A 580 6.13 -24.71 5.56
C SER A 580 5.26 -25.18 4.40
N TRP A 581 4.12 -25.80 4.69
CA TRP A 581 3.15 -26.24 3.67
C TRP A 581 2.54 -25.07 2.92
N ILE A 582 2.05 -24.03 3.65
CA ILE A 582 1.42 -22.84 3.08
C ILE A 582 2.39 -22.11 2.16
N TRP A 583 3.60 -21.82 2.63
CA TRP A 583 4.58 -21.08 1.84
C TRP A 583 5.13 -21.89 0.67
N GLY A 584 5.30 -23.20 0.84
CA GLY A 584 5.62 -24.08 -0.28
C GLY A 584 4.56 -24.06 -1.39
N GLY A 585 3.28 -24.10 -1.02
CA GLY A 585 2.16 -24.00 -1.98
C GLY A 585 2.02 -22.64 -2.64
N ARG A 586 2.28 -21.55 -1.91
CA ARG A 586 2.20 -20.17 -2.43
C ARG A 586 3.17 -19.89 -3.57
N ILE A 587 4.31 -20.55 -3.62
CA ILE A 587 5.26 -20.39 -4.72
C ILE A 587 4.59 -20.71 -6.05
N PHE A 588 3.84 -21.82 -6.13
CA PHE A 588 3.12 -22.19 -7.34
C PHE A 588 2.01 -21.18 -7.70
N LEU A 589 1.30 -20.66 -6.70
CA LEU A 589 0.28 -19.62 -6.91
C LEU A 589 0.90 -18.30 -7.38
N THR A 590 2.04 -17.91 -6.81
CA THR A 590 2.79 -16.71 -7.22
C THR A 590 3.30 -16.85 -8.66
N LEU A 591 3.86 -18.00 -9.04
CA LEU A 591 4.27 -18.27 -10.41
C LEU A 591 3.08 -18.22 -11.36
N LYS A 592 1.95 -18.85 -11.00
CA LYS A 592 0.71 -18.77 -11.78
C LYS A 592 0.29 -17.31 -11.96
N ALA A 593 0.19 -16.53 -10.89
CA ALA A 593 -0.22 -15.12 -10.92
C ALA A 593 0.74 -14.23 -11.74
N LEU A 594 2.04 -14.56 -11.74
CA LEU A 594 3.02 -13.85 -12.56
C LEU A 594 2.83 -14.16 -14.06
N PHE A 595 2.57 -15.43 -14.40
CA PHE A 595 2.33 -15.84 -15.79
C PHE A 595 0.96 -15.41 -16.33
N SER A 596 -0.08 -15.35 -15.49
CA SER A 596 -1.41 -14.84 -15.87
C SER A 596 -1.47 -13.31 -15.93
N GLY A 597 -0.47 -12.60 -15.41
CA GLY A 597 -0.46 -11.14 -15.34
C GLY A 597 -1.22 -10.55 -14.13
N ASP A 598 -1.71 -11.40 -13.22
CA ASP A 598 -2.42 -10.98 -12.00
C ASP A 598 -1.50 -10.27 -10.97
N VAL A 599 -0.17 -10.35 -11.17
CA VAL A 599 0.84 -9.64 -10.38
C VAL A 599 1.91 -9.09 -11.32
N HIS A 600 2.20 -7.81 -11.18
CA HIS A 600 3.20 -7.15 -12.03
C HIS A 600 4.62 -7.52 -11.61
N SER A 601 5.52 -7.72 -12.59
CA SER A 601 6.95 -8.03 -12.35
C SER A 601 7.69 -6.98 -11.51
N LYS A 602 7.22 -5.73 -11.49
CA LYS A 602 7.75 -4.67 -10.62
C LYS A 602 7.63 -4.99 -9.12
N ASN A 603 6.78 -5.94 -8.72
CA ASN A 603 6.61 -6.36 -7.32
C ASN A 603 7.64 -7.42 -6.87
N LEU A 604 8.49 -7.91 -7.76
CA LEU A 604 9.57 -8.83 -7.41
C LEU A 604 10.71 -8.08 -6.73
N ASN A 605 11.21 -8.64 -5.63
CA ASN A 605 12.41 -8.18 -4.96
C ASN A 605 13.63 -8.93 -5.50
N GLY A 606 14.67 -8.21 -5.84
CA GLY A 606 15.96 -8.76 -6.23
C GLY A 606 16.89 -8.98 -5.04
N PRO A 607 18.15 -9.37 -5.31
CA PRO A 607 19.13 -9.64 -4.28
C PRO A 607 19.35 -8.47 -3.30
N VAL A 608 19.36 -7.24 -3.81
CA VAL A 608 19.55 -6.02 -3.00
C VAL A 608 18.33 -5.78 -2.12
N GLY A 609 17.11 -5.93 -2.67
CA GLY A 609 15.86 -5.82 -1.91
C GLY A 609 15.73 -6.87 -0.81
N ILE A 610 16.17 -8.12 -1.05
CA ILE A 610 16.16 -9.20 -0.04
C ILE A 610 17.10 -8.87 1.11
N VAL A 611 18.31 -8.35 0.83
CA VAL A 611 19.28 -7.97 1.86
C VAL A 611 18.77 -6.79 2.69
N ASP A 612 18.17 -5.75 2.06
CA ASP A 612 17.55 -4.62 2.79
C ASP A 612 16.36 -5.07 3.63
N LEU A 613 15.52 -5.97 3.10
CA LEU A 613 14.44 -6.59 3.87
C LEU A 613 14.99 -7.34 5.08
N GLY A 614 16.05 -8.14 4.91
CA GLY A 614 16.71 -8.85 5.99
C GLY A 614 17.23 -7.91 7.08
N ARG A 615 17.82 -6.77 6.69
CA ARG A 615 18.25 -5.71 7.62
C ARG A 615 17.06 -5.16 8.42
N LYS A 616 15.99 -4.73 7.74
CA LYS A 616 14.78 -4.18 8.38
C LYS A 616 14.12 -5.19 9.32
N VAL A 617 13.98 -6.45 8.89
CA VAL A 617 13.36 -7.51 9.68
C VAL A 617 14.20 -7.86 10.91
N SER A 618 15.53 -7.81 10.82
CA SER A 618 16.42 -8.07 11.98
C SER A 618 16.31 -6.98 13.06
N GLU A 619 15.91 -5.77 12.69
CA GLU A 619 15.64 -4.67 13.64
C GLU A 619 14.34 -4.92 14.42
N VAL A 620 13.37 -5.63 13.82
CA VAL A 620 12.10 -5.98 14.49
C VAL A 620 12.32 -7.03 15.58
N GLY A 621 13.24 -7.98 15.37
CA GLY A 621 13.60 -9.00 16.35
C GLY A 621 14.09 -10.32 15.74
N LEU A 622 14.74 -11.14 16.58
CA LEU A 622 15.30 -12.43 16.14
C LEU A 622 14.24 -13.41 15.63
N GLY A 623 13.04 -13.44 16.24
CA GLY A 623 11.95 -14.30 15.78
C GLY A 623 11.55 -13.99 14.34
N ASN A 624 11.45 -12.71 13.99
CA ASN A 624 11.14 -12.27 12.63
C ASN A 624 12.28 -12.58 11.65
N LEU A 625 13.53 -12.47 12.09
CA LEU A 625 14.68 -12.87 11.26
C LEU A 625 14.65 -14.38 10.97
N PHE A 626 14.41 -15.23 11.98
CA PHE A 626 14.27 -16.68 11.76
C PHE A 626 13.09 -17.00 10.85
N PHE A 627 11.96 -16.29 11.00
CA PHE A 627 10.81 -16.44 10.11
C PHE A 627 11.14 -16.10 8.65
N LEU A 628 11.85 -14.99 8.40
CA LEU A 628 12.30 -14.61 7.06
C LEU A 628 13.28 -15.64 6.48
N LEU A 629 14.26 -16.11 7.28
CA LEU A 629 15.20 -17.12 6.83
C LEU A 629 14.51 -18.46 6.53
N ALA A 630 13.50 -18.85 7.34
CA ALA A 630 12.67 -20.01 7.07
C ALA A 630 11.96 -19.89 5.72
N LEU A 631 11.35 -18.73 5.47
CA LEU A 631 10.69 -18.42 4.21
C LEU A 631 11.62 -18.54 3.01
N ILE A 632 12.81 -17.92 3.10
CA ILE A 632 13.84 -18.01 2.04
C ILE A 632 14.28 -19.45 1.84
N SER A 633 14.47 -20.20 2.91
CA SER A 633 14.89 -21.61 2.86
C SER A 633 13.86 -22.49 2.15
N ILE A 634 12.57 -22.36 2.52
CA ILE A 634 11.48 -23.09 1.84
C ILE A 634 11.41 -22.71 0.37
N ASN A 635 11.48 -21.40 0.06
CA ASN A 635 11.47 -20.92 -1.32
C ASN A 635 12.64 -21.52 -2.11
N LEU A 636 13.86 -21.48 -1.57
CA LEU A 636 15.03 -22.03 -2.23
C LEU A 636 14.90 -23.55 -2.47
N GLY A 637 14.35 -24.28 -1.48
CA GLY A 637 14.10 -25.72 -1.62
C GLY A 637 13.08 -26.01 -2.73
N VAL A 638 11.96 -25.30 -2.77
CA VAL A 638 10.92 -25.53 -3.80
C VAL A 638 11.40 -25.10 -5.17
N PHE A 639 12.05 -23.92 -5.30
CA PHE A 639 12.56 -23.44 -6.59
C PHE A 639 13.61 -24.41 -7.16
N ASN A 640 14.49 -24.97 -6.34
CA ASN A 640 15.49 -25.95 -6.79
C ASN A 640 14.88 -27.28 -7.24
N LEU A 641 13.65 -27.60 -6.86
CA LEU A 641 12.92 -28.78 -7.38
C LEU A 641 12.15 -28.48 -8.69
N LEU A 642 12.00 -27.22 -9.12
CA LEU A 642 11.34 -26.91 -10.38
C LEU A 642 12.20 -27.39 -11.58
N PRO A 643 11.57 -27.85 -12.67
CA PRO A 643 12.29 -28.36 -13.85
C PRO A 643 12.93 -27.22 -14.67
N PHE A 644 13.75 -26.39 -14.00
CA PHE A 644 14.47 -25.29 -14.65
C PHE A 644 15.96 -25.70 -14.84
N PRO A 645 16.50 -25.58 -16.05
CA PRO A 645 17.73 -26.25 -16.46
C PRO A 645 18.98 -25.99 -15.62
N ILE A 646 19.08 -24.83 -14.97
CA ILE A 646 20.25 -24.44 -14.14
C ILE A 646 20.13 -24.95 -12.69
N LEU A 647 18.92 -25.28 -12.26
CA LEU A 647 18.62 -25.72 -10.91
C LEU A 647 18.69 -27.27 -10.83
N ASP A 648 18.76 -27.82 -9.63
CA ASP A 648 18.78 -29.27 -9.40
C ASP A 648 17.60 -29.96 -10.07
N GLY A 649 16.40 -29.34 -10.07
CA GLY A 649 15.21 -29.82 -10.74
C GLY A 649 15.38 -30.01 -12.25
N GLY A 650 16.21 -29.21 -12.90
CA GLY A 650 16.61 -29.39 -14.29
C GLY A 650 17.44 -30.65 -14.51
N HIS A 651 18.40 -30.90 -13.62
CA HIS A 651 19.19 -32.15 -13.63
C HIS A 651 18.31 -33.35 -13.32
N ILE A 652 17.38 -33.25 -12.38
CA ILE A 652 16.37 -34.27 -12.08
C ILE A 652 15.52 -34.56 -13.31
N PHE A 653 15.10 -33.54 -14.06
CA PHE A 653 14.34 -33.69 -15.29
C PHE A 653 15.11 -34.40 -16.37
N PHE A 654 16.38 -34.06 -16.61
CA PHE A 654 17.23 -34.76 -17.56
C PHE A 654 17.48 -36.21 -17.14
N LEU A 655 17.67 -36.46 -15.85
CA LEU A 655 17.86 -37.79 -15.29
C LEU A 655 16.59 -38.65 -15.43
N THR A 656 15.43 -38.07 -15.30
CA THR A 656 14.13 -38.74 -15.54
C THR A 656 13.98 -39.13 -17.02
N ILE A 657 14.37 -38.25 -17.93
CA ILE A 657 14.39 -38.57 -19.37
C ILE A 657 15.37 -39.72 -19.65
N GLU A 658 16.55 -39.70 -19.04
CA GLU A 658 17.52 -40.77 -19.14
C GLU A 658 16.95 -42.13 -18.67
N GLY A 659 16.22 -42.13 -17.54
CA GLY A 659 15.58 -43.31 -16.98
C GLY A 659 14.51 -43.89 -17.91
N ILE A 660 13.72 -43.05 -18.59
CA ILE A 660 12.68 -43.48 -19.53
C ILE A 660 13.28 -43.95 -20.85
N ARG A 661 14.32 -43.29 -21.37
CA ARG A 661 14.94 -43.58 -22.65
C ARG A 661 16.01 -44.68 -22.60
N GLY A 662 16.51 -45.03 -21.39
CA GLY A 662 17.62 -45.97 -21.20
C GLY A 662 19.00 -45.43 -21.64
N ARG A 663 19.08 -44.12 -22.01
CA ARG A 663 20.32 -43.47 -22.42
C ARG A 663 20.28 -41.97 -22.08
N PRO A 664 21.44 -41.38 -21.72
CA PRO A 664 21.50 -39.95 -21.35
C PRO A 664 21.15 -39.05 -22.50
N VAL A 665 20.66 -37.83 -22.17
CA VAL A 665 20.45 -36.76 -23.13
C VAL A 665 21.81 -36.30 -23.66
N PRO A 666 21.97 -36.06 -24.96
CA PRO A 666 23.26 -35.64 -25.54
C PRO A 666 23.79 -34.37 -24.86
N GLU A 667 25.07 -34.34 -24.50
CA GLU A 667 25.71 -33.23 -23.80
C GLU A 667 25.53 -31.88 -24.48
N ARG A 668 25.57 -31.84 -25.83
CA ARG A 668 25.33 -30.64 -26.63
C ARG A 668 23.96 -30.01 -26.37
N ILE A 669 22.91 -30.85 -26.22
CA ILE A 669 21.57 -30.38 -25.93
C ILE A 669 21.50 -29.83 -24.51
N GLN A 670 22.06 -30.56 -23.53
CA GLN A 670 22.11 -30.10 -22.14
C GLN A 670 22.83 -28.75 -22.03
N GLN A 671 24.02 -28.60 -22.62
CA GLN A 671 24.79 -27.36 -22.63
C GLN A 671 24.04 -26.20 -23.30
N SER A 672 23.37 -26.44 -24.43
CA SER A 672 22.59 -25.40 -25.11
C SER A 672 21.41 -24.94 -24.26
N VAL A 673 20.69 -25.85 -23.65
CA VAL A 673 19.55 -25.54 -22.77
C VAL A 673 20.01 -24.80 -21.50
N HIS A 674 21.13 -25.23 -20.90
CA HIS A 674 21.73 -24.53 -19.75
C HIS A 674 22.18 -23.12 -20.13
N MET A 675 22.79 -22.92 -21.32
CA MET A 675 23.24 -21.61 -21.75
C MET A 675 22.05 -20.63 -21.94
N VAL A 676 20.97 -21.08 -22.60
CA VAL A 676 19.77 -20.26 -22.78
C VAL A 676 19.15 -19.90 -21.44
N ALA A 677 18.99 -20.87 -20.54
CA ALA A 677 18.44 -20.67 -19.22
C ALA A 677 19.31 -19.73 -18.38
N PHE A 678 20.65 -19.82 -18.49
CA PHE A 678 21.59 -18.93 -17.82
C PHE A 678 21.46 -17.48 -18.28
N LEU A 679 21.36 -17.26 -19.59
CA LEU A 679 21.16 -15.92 -20.15
C LEU A 679 19.81 -15.32 -19.70
N LEU A 680 18.74 -16.10 -19.67
CA LEU A 680 17.44 -15.67 -19.17
C LEU A 680 17.52 -15.29 -17.68
N LEU A 681 18.17 -16.13 -16.86
CA LEU A 681 18.30 -15.89 -15.42
C LEU A 681 19.13 -14.65 -15.12
N ILE A 682 20.25 -14.43 -15.84
CA ILE A 682 21.06 -13.21 -15.70
C ILE A 682 20.26 -11.99 -16.12
N SER A 683 19.52 -12.06 -17.25
CA SER A 683 18.69 -10.96 -17.71
C SER A 683 17.62 -10.59 -16.70
N LEU A 684 16.96 -11.59 -16.11
CA LEU A 684 15.97 -11.39 -15.04
C LEU A 684 16.63 -10.80 -13.78
N ALA A 685 17.80 -11.33 -13.36
CA ALA A 685 18.51 -10.82 -12.18
C ALA A 685 18.94 -9.36 -12.34
N LEU A 686 19.45 -8.98 -13.53
CA LEU A 686 19.80 -7.60 -13.85
C LEU A 686 18.56 -6.69 -13.85
N PHE A 687 17.45 -7.13 -14.45
CA PHE A 687 16.20 -6.39 -14.49
C PHE A 687 15.66 -6.13 -13.07
N VAL A 688 15.61 -7.17 -12.23
CA VAL A 688 15.08 -7.03 -10.86
C VAL A 688 16.03 -6.20 -9.98
N THR A 689 17.36 -6.38 -10.14
CA THR A 689 18.37 -5.55 -9.43
C THR A 689 18.25 -4.07 -9.84
N TYR A 690 18.03 -3.79 -11.11
CA TYR A 690 17.77 -2.43 -11.59
C TYR A 690 16.52 -1.83 -10.94
N ASN A 691 15.44 -2.59 -10.86
CA ASN A 691 14.22 -2.17 -10.16
C ASN A 691 14.46 -1.92 -8.65
N ASP A 692 15.26 -2.78 -7.97
CA ASP A 692 15.63 -2.57 -6.57
C ASP A 692 16.36 -1.23 -6.38
N LEU A 693 17.32 -0.92 -7.25
CA LEU A 693 18.08 0.33 -7.18
C LEU A 693 17.21 1.57 -7.42
N LEU A 694 16.21 1.47 -8.30
CA LEU A 694 15.24 2.56 -8.50
C LEU A 694 14.35 2.80 -7.28
N ARG A 695 14.03 1.73 -6.53
CA ARG A 695 13.23 1.84 -5.29
C ARG A 695 14.00 2.39 -4.09
N LEU A 696 15.32 2.29 -4.09
CA LEU A 696 16.19 2.79 -3.03
C LEU A 696 16.56 4.28 -3.21
N ARG A 697 16.25 4.85 -4.36
CA ARG A 697 16.34 6.30 -4.63
C ARG A 697 15.06 7.01 -4.21
#